data_22c30995c136c0b34d5734314f6d2d1f
#
_entry.id   22c30995c136c0b34d5734314f6d2d1f
#
_cell.length_a   1.000
_cell.length_b   1.000
_cell.length_c   1.000
_cell.angle_alpha   90.00
_cell.angle_beta   90.00
_cell.angle_gamma   90.00
#
_symmetry.space_group_name_H-M   'P 1'
#
loop_
_entity.id
_entity.type
_entity.pdbx_description
1 polymer ?
#
loop_
_entity_poly.entity_id
_entity_poly.type
_entity_poly.pdbx_seq_one_letter_code
_entity_poly.pdbx_strand_id
1 'polypeptide(L)'
;MLNFLYQHLWQQRPWTLRSLLILLSLLLIGRALPYLAPIHRQDIPQNDRAVEFSDRNGLPLGTILSRDQDHTAVVPLKDVSPVFLQAILAAEDGGFYQHGALDLKAIARSLLQVVQTQKVMSGASTITMQLARMLDNSPRTLSAKLGEIWLSWRLVAGMNRDEILEAYVNRLPMGGNLYGVEAAARVYFGIPATELNIAQSSLLAAIPNNPIYLNPYTAWKSLKKRQKYVLNRMVAEGYVTAPQAERIQQETVNLQPRQQGILAAPHFLFWLAKQLPADHSPQIPTTIDKSLQQFVESQVRGVVYSLNSHNVHQAAALVLDNSTGEVLAYVGSTDYFSDRAFGRNDGVQALRQPGSTLKPFLYQLALENKVIRPNTVLADVPAHYAIPGAKLYSPRDYTETFYGPARVRIALANSLNIPAVKVLEKVGVGSFLTRLRELGFEHLTQPPEYYGLGLTLGSGEVSLWELARAYRIMAQAGKITPLVTQVSQKPDSLPKASVSLQNAPSWQLITNMLSDRYARAKAFGVDSILNLPFETAVKTGTSSNFRDTWTVGFSRDYTVATWIGNFDGEPMRQVSGVTGAAPLWNRIFLHLHEQNFPQPLTLPEKLVKRPICALSGSKPTPACPSVTQEYFWPEDLADYENHPDTFYQAVTSKNKPYQLNLPPEYNEWLAKQPQTQLKAHQLKILFPQDGDRFLSPQGNSAPRLELKIARPNQEMVQWLLNGKQIAEGNQDSVFWPLKPGQWTLTVKNRANSDHVNFEVQAAKPHTARRGFSLGANP
;
A
#
# COMPACT_ATOMS: atom_id res chain seq x y z
N MET A 1 -44.92 60.04 -41.32
CA MET A 1 -43.62 59.53 -40.90
C MET A 1 -43.64 58.03 -40.47
N LEU A 2 -44.64 57.57 -39.77
CA LEU A 2 -44.78 56.17 -39.37
C LEU A 2 -45.01 55.16 -40.54
N ASN A 3 -45.82 55.62 -41.57
CA ASN A 3 -46.02 54.79 -42.77
C ASN A 3 -44.82 54.66 -43.69
N PHE A 4 -43.89 55.57 -43.68
CA PHE A 4 -42.66 55.57 -44.47
C PHE A 4 -41.62 54.64 -43.84
N LEU A 5 -41.55 54.56 -42.51
CA LEU A 5 -40.72 53.64 -41.78
C LEU A 5 -41.25 52.18 -41.89
N TYR A 6 -42.59 52.01 -41.94
CA TYR A 6 -43.21 50.68 -42.09
C TYR A 6 -42.96 50.06 -43.51
N GLN A 7 -43.01 50.87 -44.57
CA GLN A 7 -42.77 50.38 -45.93
C GLN A 7 -41.29 50.15 -46.22
N HIS A 8 -40.35 50.93 -45.63
CA HIS A 8 -38.92 50.75 -45.84
C HIS A 8 -38.29 49.61 -45.07
N LEU A 9 -38.82 49.26 -43.88
CA LEU A 9 -38.37 48.13 -43.07
C LEU A 9 -38.88 46.75 -43.55
N TRP A 10 -40.05 46.69 -44.23
CA TRP A 10 -40.69 45.44 -44.64
C TRP A 10 -40.35 44.97 -46.04
N GLN A 11 -40.02 45.84 -46.97
CA GLN A 11 -39.79 45.44 -48.39
C GLN A 11 -38.33 45.08 -48.76
N GLN A 12 -37.34 45.44 -47.98
CA GLN A 12 -35.94 45.26 -48.41
C GLN A 12 -35.13 44.16 -47.69
N ARG A 13 -35.60 43.55 -46.60
CA ARG A 13 -34.83 42.48 -45.97
C ARG A 13 -35.71 41.39 -45.29
N PRO A 14 -36.41 40.56 -46.05
CA PRO A 14 -37.19 39.44 -45.46
C PRO A 14 -36.30 38.40 -44.79
N TRP A 15 -35.05 38.31 -45.17
CA TRP A 15 -34.07 37.41 -44.53
C TRP A 15 -33.67 37.82 -43.13
N THR A 16 -33.53 39.10 -42.84
CA THR A 16 -33.15 39.57 -41.49
C THR A 16 -34.29 39.35 -40.49
N LEU A 17 -35.53 39.56 -40.89
CA LEU A 17 -36.70 39.31 -40.01
C LEU A 17 -36.87 37.81 -39.74
N ARG A 18 -36.70 36.93 -40.77
CA ARG A 18 -36.71 35.51 -40.62
C ARG A 18 -35.58 35.01 -39.73
N SER A 19 -34.37 35.52 -39.91
CA SER A 19 -33.23 35.18 -39.05
C SER A 19 -33.47 35.61 -37.61
N LEU A 20 -34.09 36.77 -37.37
CA LEU A 20 -34.41 37.28 -36.02
C LEU A 20 -35.49 36.41 -35.39
N LEU A 21 -36.52 36.00 -36.11
CA LEU A 21 -37.59 35.11 -35.65
C LEU A 21 -37.04 33.73 -35.34
N ILE A 22 -36.15 33.16 -36.19
CA ILE A 22 -35.48 31.91 -35.93
C ILE A 22 -34.63 32.01 -34.67
N LEU A 23 -33.83 33.08 -34.55
CA LEU A 23 -33.00 33.30 -33.36
C LEU A 23 -33.88 33.45 -32.08
N LEU A 24 -35.00 34.19 -32.16
CA LEU A 24 -35.92 34.32 -31.06
C LEU A 24 -36.59 32.99 -30.71
N SER A 25 -37.00 32.22 -31.71
CA SER A 25 -37.55 30.85 -31.53
C SER A 25 -36.54 29.91 -30.90
N LEU A 26 -35.28 29.91 -31.36
CA LEU A 26 -34.20 29.14 -30.78
C LEU A 26 -33.90 29.55 -29.31
N LEU A 27 -33.96 30.86 -29.01
CA LEU A 27 -33.81 31.39 -27.66
C LEU A 27 -34.99 30.98 -26.76
N LEU A 28 -36.21 30.99 -27.27
CA LEU A 28 -37.41 30.54 -26.53
C LEU A 28 -37.41 29.02 -26.30
N ILE A 29 -37.03 28.23 -27.31
CA ILE A 29 -36.84 26.79 -27.20
C ILE A 29 -35.74 26.48 -26.19
N GLY A 30 -34.56 27.13 -26.31
CA GLY A 30 -33.45 26.95 -25.39
C GLY A 30 -33.83 27.31 -23.93
N ARG A 31 -34.71 28.28 -23.73
CA ARG A 31 -35.23 28.64 -22.41
C ARG A 31 -36.29 27.68 -21.90
N ALA A 32 -37.07 27.05 -22.78
CA ALA A 32 -38.11 26.10 -22.40
C ALA A 32 -37.58 24.68 -22.13
N LEU A 33 -36.49 24.26 -22.81
CA LEU A 33 -35.89 22.94 -22.66
C LEU A 33 -35.55 22.54 -21.22
N PRO A 34 -35.03 23.40 -20.33
CA PRO A 34 -34.75 23.05 -18.94
C PRO A 34 -35.97 22.59 -18.14
N TYR A 35 -37.17 23.08 -18.49
CA TYR A 35 -38.44 22.69 -17.85
C TYR A 35 -38.94 21.31 -18.27
N LEU A 36 -38.35 20.73 -19.33
CA LEU A 36 -38.67 19.32 -19.73
C LEU A 36 -37.85 18.31 -18.93
N ALA A 37 -36.77 18.75 -18.28
CA ALA A 37 -35.93 17.91 -17.43
C ALA A 37 -35.46 18.70 -16.21
N PRO A 38 -36.39 19.17 -15.34
CA PRO A 38 -36.04 19.94 -14.15
C PRO A 38 -35.27 19.04 -13.16
N ILE A 39 -34.46 19.68 -12.32
CA ILE A 39 -33.79 19.01 -11.20
C ILE A 39 -34.52 19.45 -9.93
N HIS A 40 -35.12 18.49 -9.24
CA HIS A 40 -35.80 18.73 -7.98
C HIS A 40 -34.87 18.48 -6.79
N ARG A 41 -35.23 18.98 -5.62
CA ARG A 41 -34.46 18.78 -4.37
C ARG A 41 -34.14 17.31 -4.09
N GLN A 42 -35.07 16.42 -4.38
CA GLN A 42 -34.92 14.96 -4.19
C GLN A 42 -33.93 14.30 -5.14
N ASP A 43 -33.65 14.92 -6.31
CA ASP A 43 -32.70 14.43 -7.30
C ASP A 43 -31.24 14.80 -6.92
N ILE A 44 -31.08 15.71 -5.95
CA ILE A 44 -29.77 16.08 -5.44
C ILE A 44 -29.40 15.09 -4.34
N PRO A 45 -28.29 14.31 -4.51
CA PRO A 45 -27.86 13.37 -3.49
C PRO A 45 -27.75 14.09 -2.14
N GLN A 46 -28.46 13.62 -1.14
CA GLN A 46 -28.25 14.09 0.23
C GLN A 46 -26.96 13.45 0.74
N ASN A 47 -26.08 14.26 1.30
CA ASN A 47 -24.92 13.74 1.99
C ASN A 47 -25.35 12.92 3.20
N ASP A 48 -24.56 11.87 3.50
CA ASP A 48 -24.85 10.92 4.57
C ASP A 48 -25.06 11.60 5.93
N ARG A 49 -25.81 10.91 6.79
CA ARG A 49 -25.99 11.32 8.20
C ARG A 49 -24.65 11.22 8.93
N ALA A 50 -24.43 12.09 9.88
CA ALA A 50 -23.29 12.02 10.78
C ALA A 50 -23.25 10.66 11.50
N VAL A 51 -22.08 10.04 11.56
CA VAL A 51 -21.84 8.76 12.22
C VAL A 51 -20.93 8.96 13.41
N GLU A 52 -21.39 8.60 14.58
CA GLU A 52 -20.61 8.62 15.81
C GLU A 52 -19.96 7.25 16.04
N PHE A 53 -18.66 7.22 16.22
CA PHE A 53 -17.92 6.00 16.49
C PHE A 53 -17.44 5.98 17.94
N SER A 54 -17.63 4.85 18.59
CA SER A 54 -17.07 4.55 19.91
C SER A 54 -16.07 3.40 19.84
N ASP A 55 -15.15 3.36 20.79
CA ASP A 55 -14.27 2.24 20.98
C ASP A 55 -15.01 1.02 21.60
N ARG A 56 -14.31 -0.09 21.79
CA ARG A 56 -14.87 -1.32 22.37
C ARG A 56 -15.43 -1.16 23.80
N ASN A 57 -15.01 -0.11 24.52
CA ASN A 57 -15.42 0.20 25.89
C ASN A 57 -16.47 1.33 25.94
N GLY A 58 -16.96 1.80 24.78
CA GLY A 58 -17.93 2.90 24.67
C GLY A 58 -17.30 4.30 24.71
N LEU A 59 -15.97 4.44 24.74
CA LEU A 59 -15.31 5.74 24.71
C LEU A 59 -15.39 6.36 23.30
N PRO A 60 -15.66 7.65 23.14
CA PRO A 60 -15.79 8.27 21.83
C PRO A 60 -14.45 8.26 21.07
N LEU A 61 -14.48 7.80 19.82
CA LEU A 61 -13.37 7.86 18.86
C LEU A 61 -13.49 9.06 17.92
N GLY A 62 -14.71 9.46 17.59
CA GLY A 62 -14.97 10.62 16.76
C GLY A 62 -16.29 10.53 16.01
N THR A 63 -16.60 11.61 15.30
CA THR A 63 -17.79 11.73 14.46
C THR A 63 -17.37 12.00 13.02
N ILE A 64 -17.85 11.19 12.08
CA ILE A 64 -17.70 11.41 10.65
C ILE A 64 -19.00 12.00 10.11
N LEU A 65 -18.86 13.09 9.38
CA LEU A 65 -20.00 13.83 8.85
C LEU A 65 -20.39 13.37 7.44
N SER A 66 -19.47 12.68 6.68
CA SER A 66 -19.77 12.01 5.42
C SER A 66 -18.78 10.87 5.11
N ARG A 67 -19.19 9.93 4.21
CA ARG A 67 -18.39 8.73 3.86
C ARG A 67 -17.18 9.01 2.97
N ASP A 68 -17.18 10.11 2.22
CA ASP A 68 -16.17 10.40 1.19
C ASP A 68 -14.93 11.12 1.72
N GLN A 69 -14.63 11.03 3.02
CA GLN A 69 -13.58 11.79 3.72
C GLN A 69 -13.85 13.31 3.75
N ASP A 70 -15.02 13.72 3.28
CA ASP A 70 -15.46 15.10 3.32
C ASP A 70 -16.30 15.30 4.58
N HIS A 71 -15.91 16.26 5.41
CA HIS A 71 -16.70 16.64 6.56
C HIS A 71 -17.91 17.46 6.07
N THR A 72 -19.06 16.83 5.96
CA THR A 72 -20.31 17.49 5.62
C THR A 72 -21.37 17.23 6.68
N ALA A 73 -22.14 18.23 7.01
CA ALA A 73 -23.34 18.09 7.80
C ALA A 73 -24.44 18.90 7.11
N VAL A 74 -25.52 18.23 6.73
CA VAL A 74 -26.65 18.89 6.05
C VAL A 74 -27.61 19.41 7.10
N VAL A 75 -27.91 20.71 7.02
CA VAL A 75 -28.90 21.36 7.89
C VAL A 75 -29.94 22.09 7.04
N PRO A 76 -31.21 22.13 7.47
CA PRO A 76 -32.22 22.99 6.84
C PRO A 76 -31.79 24.46 6.88
N LEU A 77 -32.20 25.25 5.88
CA LEU A 77 -31.83 26.67 5.79
C LEU A 77 -32.24 27.48 7.04
N LYS A 78 -33.36 27.11 7.69
CA LYS A 78 -33.83 27.71 8.95
C LYS A 78 -32.87 27.51 10.14
N ASP A 79 -32.03 26.48 10.08
CA ASP A 79 -31.05 26.12 11.11
C ASP A 79 -29.65 26.68 10.77
N VAL A 80 -29.56 27.63 9.83
CA VAL A 80 -28.38 28.42 9.50
C VAL A 80 -28.55 29.85 9.98
N SER A 81 -27.53 30.42 10.61
CA SER A 81 -27.55 31.83 11.06
C SER A 81 -27.93 32.75 9.91
N PRO A 82 -28.95 33.62 10.10
CA PRO A 82 -29.31 34.60 9.10
C PRO A 82 -28.16 35.52 8.70
N VAL A 83 -27.25 35.77 9.65
CA VAL A 83 -26.08 36.62 9.42
C VAL A 83 -25.08 35.92 8.48
N PHE A 84 -24.95 34.60 8.54
CA PHE A 84 -24.14 33.86 7.58
C PHE A 84 -24.75 33.92 6.17
N LEU A 85 -26.07 33.75 6.07
CA LEU A 85 -26.76 33.85 4.78
C LEU A 85 -26.56 35.27 4.15
N GLN A 86 -26.68 36.32 4.94
CA GLN A 86 -26.39 37.69 4.50
C GLN A 86 -24.93 37.84 4.04
N ALA A 87 -23.98 37.30 4.78
CA ALA A 87 -22.56 37.41 4.47
C ALA A 87 -22.21 36.69 3.16
N ILE A 88 -22.72 35.46 2.96
CA ILE A 88 -22.44 34.68 1.75
C ILE A 88 -23.13 35.27 0.52
N LEU A 89 -24.37 35.75 0.64
CA LEU A 89 -25.08 36.47 -0.41
C LEU A 89 -24.33 37.73 -0.81
N ALA A 90 -23.95 38.55 0.14
CA ALA A 90 -23.18 39.79 -0.11
C ALA A 90 -21.83 39.49 -0.80
N ALA A 91 -21.16 38.40 -0.42
CA ALA A 91 -19.87 38.04 -0.95
C ALA A 91 -19.92 37.50 -2.36
N GLU A 92 -20.91 36.63 -2.66
CA GLU A 92 -20.95 35.81 -3.86
C GLU A 92 -22.01 36.22 -4.87
N ASP A 93 -23.21 36.65 -4.41
CA ASP A 93 -24.35 36.97 -5.29
C ASP A 93 -25.39 37.88 -4.61
N GLY A 94 -25.10 39.18 -4.48
CA GLY A 94 -25.99 40.14 -3.81
C GLY A 94 -27.39 40.27 -4.43
N GLY A 95 -27.53 39.90 -5.71
CA GLY A 95 -28.82 39.94 -6.43
C GLY A 95 -29.53 38.56 -6.50
N PHE A 96 -29.14 37.56 -5.75
CA PHE A 96 -29.58 36.16 -5.87
C PHE A 96 -31.10 35.99 -5.95
N TYR A 97 -31.85 36.69 -5.16
CA TYR A 97 -33.33 36.63 -5.17
C TYR A 97 -33.99 37.42 -6.31
N GLN A 98 -33.23 38.27 -7.03
CA GLN A 98 -33.73 39.23 -8.04
C GLN A 98 -33.55 38.75 -9.49
N HIS A 99 -32.59 37.84 -9.74
CA HIS A 99 -32.31 37.35 -11.09
C HIS A 99 -32.63 35.85 -11.26
N GLY A 100 -32.54 35.32 -12.48
CA GLY A 100 -32.73 33.92 -12.79
C GLY A 100 -31.49 33.07 -12.50
N ALA A 101 -31.26 32.01 -13.30
CA ALA A 101 -30.07 31.18 -13.20
C ALA A 101 -28.77 31.97 -13.48
N LEU A 102 -28.89 33.02 -14.30
CA LEU A 102 -27.81 33.92 -14.71
C LEU A 102 -28.15 35.38 -14.32
N ASP A 103 -27.17 36.13 -13.83
CA ASP A 103 -27.27 37.58 -13.66
C ASP A 103 -26.76 38.28 -14.94
N LEU A 104 -27.69 38.62 -15.82
CA LEU A 104 -27.35 39.31 -17.09
C LEU A 104 -26.73 40.72 -16.85
N LYS A 105 -27.13 41.40 -15.77
CA LYS A 105 -26.56 42.70 -15.40
C LYS A 105 -25.09 42.55 -14.96
N ALA A 106 -24.81 41.55 -14.15
CA ALA A 106 -23.42 41.28 -13.74
C ALA A 106 -22.54 40.81 -14.91
N ILE A 107 -23.08 39.98 -15.83
CA ILE A 107 -22.39 39.57 -17.05
C ILE A 107 -22.04 40.77 -17.93
N ALA A 108 -23.01 41.66 -18.20
CA ALA A 108 -22.78 42.86 -18.99
C ALA A 108 -21.74 43.79 -18.36
N ARG A 109 -21.81 44.01 -17.04
CA ARG A 109 -20.84 44.79 -16.28
C ARG A 109 -19.43 44.15 -16.35
N SER A 110 -19.32 42.83 -16.20
CA SER A 110 -18.04 42.12 -16.27
C SER A 110 -17.44 42.23 -17.66
N LEU A 111 -18.22 42.12 -18.74
CA LEU A 111 -17.76 42.29 -20.12
C LEU A 111 -17.24 43.72 -20.37
N LEU A 112 -17.94 44.72 -19.89
CA LEU A 112 -17.48 46.13 -19.97
C LEU A 112 -16.16 46.36 -19.23
N GLN A 113 -15.99 45.73 -18.06
CA GLN A 113 -14.75 45.82 -17.30
C GLN A 113 -13.58 45.10 -18.02
N VAL A 114 -13.82 43.94 -18.64
CA VAL A 114 -12.80 43.26 -19.44
C VAL A 114 -12.32 44.10 -20.61
N VAL A 115 -13.25 44.79 -21.30
CA VAL A 115 -12.90 45.67 -22.40
C VAL A 115 -12.08 46.87 -21.90
N GLN A 116 -12.40 47.41 -20.73
CA GLN A 116 -11.69 48.58 -20.16
C GLN A 116 -10.34 48.24 -19.54
N THR A 117 -10.21 47.07 -18.90
CA THR A 117 -9.03 46.75 -18.08
C THR A 117 -8.12 45.69 -18.70
N GLN A 118 -8.54 45.02 -19.78
CA GLN A 118 -7.89 43.88 -20.43
C GLN A 118 -7.55 42.72 -19.47
N LYS A 119 -8.20 42.67 -18.32
CA LYS A 119 -8.06 41.63 -17.33
C LYS A 119 -9.41 40.99 -17.07
N VAL A 120 -9.42 39.62 -17.11
CA VAL A 120 -10.60 38.87 -16.73
C VAL A 120 -10.73 38.97 -15.20
N MET A 121 -11.59 39.87 -14.72
CA MET A 121 -11.95 39.94 -13.30
C MET A 121 -13.19 39.08 -13.07
N SER A 122 -13.07 38.06 -12.21
CA SER A 122 -14.17 37.16 -11.84
C SER A 122 -15.27 37.93 -11.11
N GLY A 123 -16.55 37.67 -11.47
CA GLY A 123 -17.67 38.35 -10.80
C GLY A 123 -19.04 38.10 -11.45
N ALA A 124 -19.11 37.26 -12.46
CA ALA A 124 -20.34 36.99 -13.20
C ALA A 124 -20.99 35.59 -12.91
N SER A 125 -20.40 34.80 -12.05
CA SER A 125 -20.96 33.48 -11.69
C SER A 125 -21.91 33.61 -10.53
N THR A 126 -23.16 33.16 -10.71
CA THR A 126 -24.20 33.17 -9.68
C THR A 126 -24.04 32.00 -8.71
N ILE A 127 -24.70 32.08 -7.54
CA ILE A 127 -24.80 30.97 -6.59
C ILE A 127 -25.34 29.68 -7.27
N THR A 128 -26.35 29.83 -8.14
CA THR A 128 -26.90 28.70 -8.89
C THR A 128 -25.86 28.04 -9.81
N MET A 129 -25.02 28.81 -10.48
CA MET A 129 -23.93 28.30 -11.32
C MET A 129 -22.84 27.64 -10.49
N GLN A 130 -22.55 28.17 -9.30
CA GLN A 130 -21.60 27.55 -8.38
C GLN A 130 -22.14 26.20 -7.85
N LEU A 131 -23.43 26.12 -7.51
CA LEU A 131 -24.08 24.87 -7.14
C LEU A 131 -24.04 23.86 -8.29
N ALA A 132 -24.38 24.28 -9.52
CA ALA A 132 -24.30 23.44 -10.70
C ALA A 132 -22.91 22.81 -10.88
N ARG A 133 -21.86 23.62 -10.74
CA ARG A 133 -20.47 23.15 -10.80
C ARG A 133 -20.13 22.15 -9.69
N MET A 134 -20.62 22.36 -8.47
CA MET A 134 -20.39 21.42 -7.35
C MET A 134 -21.12 20.09 -7.55
N LEU A 135 -22.23 20.05 -8.29
CA LEU A 135 -22.97 18.84 -8.59
C LEU A 135 -22.36 18.01 -9.75
N ASP A 136 -21.73 18.67 -10.73
CA ASP A 136 -21.20 18.02 -11.95
C ASP A 136 -19.69 17.75 -11.90
N ASN A 137 -18.99 18.27 -10.87
CA ASN A 137 -17.53 18.11 -10.67
C ASN A 137 -16.68 18.39 -11.93
N SER A 138 -17.13 19.33 -12.79
CA SER A 138 -16.57 19.57 -14.12
C SER A 138 -15.25 20.36 -14.08
N PRO A 139 -14.29 20.06 -14.97
CA PRO A 139 -13.03 20.82 -15.07
C PRO A 139 -13.30 22.25 -15.58
N ARG A 140 -12.39 23.20 -15.27
CA ARG A 140 -12.52 24.61 -15.68
C ARG A 140 -12.23 24.83 -17.18
N THR A 141 -13.12 24.32 -18.05
CA THR A 141 -13.07 24.50 -19.52
C THR A 141 -14.26 25.33 -20.00
N LEU A 142 -14.18 25.83 -21.23
CA LEU A 142 -15.32 26.55 -21.85
C LEU A 142 -16.53 25.64 -22.08
N SER A 143 -16.31 24.39 -22.44
CA SER A 143 -17.39 23.39 -22.59
C SER A 143 -18.08 23.08 -21.26
N ALA A 144 -17.30 22.92 -20.18
CA ALA A 144 -17.85 22.76 -18.82
C ALA A 144 -18.68 23.99 -18.38
N LYS A 145 -18.26 25.20 -18.78
CA LYS A 145 -19.02 26.43 -18.49
C LYS A 145 -20.40 26.46 -19.14
N LEU A 146 -20.53 25.91 -20.35
CA LEU A 146 -21.85 25.75 -20.99
C LEU A 146 -22.68 24.68 -20.25
N GLY A 147 -22.06 23.61 -19.78
CA GLY A 147 -22.71 22.60 -18.93
C GLY A 147 -23.21 23.19 -17.61
N GLU A 148 -22.40 24.03 -16.92
CA GLU A 148 -22.81 24.75 -15.71
C GLU A 148 -24.04 25.63 -15.96
N ILE A 149 -24.07 26.38 -17.08
CA ILE A 149 -25.20 27.25 -17.46
C ILE A 149 -26.46 26.39 -17.68
N TRP A 150 -26.34 25.31 -18.42
CA TRP A 150 -27.45 24.39 -18.70
C TRP A 150 -28.00 23.75 -17.40
N LEU A 151 -27.11 23.25 -16.55
CA LEU A 151 -27.48 22.67 -15.26
C LEU A 151 -28.14 23.72 -14.33
N SER A 152 -27.63 24.96 -14.32
CA SER A 152 -28.21 26.06 -13.56
C SER A 152 -29.64 26.37 -13.97
N TRP A 153 -29.94 26.32 -15.25
CA TRP A 153 -31.34 26.51 -15.74
C TRP A 153 -32.26 25.37 -15.29
N ARG A 154 -31.77 24.13 -15.30
CA ARG A 154 -32.51 22.96 -14.82
C ARG A 154 -32.80 23.02 -13.31
N LEU A 155 -31.83 23.52 -12.52
CA LEU A 155 -32.01 23.75 -11.08
C LEU A 155 -33.12 24.79 -10.82
N VAL A 156 -33.08 25.94 -11.52
CA VAL A 156 -34.11 26.96 -11.37
C VAL A 156 -35.48 26.53 -11.90
N ALA A 157 -35.52 25.56 -12.84
CA ALA A 157 -36.76 24.99 -13.33
C ALA A 157 -37.45 24.06 -12.33
N GLY A 158 -36.70 23.40 -11.45
CA GLY A 158 -37.20 22.40 -10.51
C GLY A 158 -37.14 22.78 -9.04
N MET A 159 -36.45 23.87 -8.66
CA MET A 159 -36.23 24.25 -7.27
C MET A 159 -36.54 25.78 -7.07
N ASN A 160 -37.09 26.10 -5.91
CA ASN A 160 -37.21 27.49 -5.49
C ASN A 160 -35.87 28.04 -4.98
N ARG A 161 -35.84 29.38 -4.70
CA ARG A 161 -34.61 30.03 -4.30
C ARG A 161 -34.02 29.55 -2.99
N ASP A 162 -34.87 29.28 -2.02
CA ASP A 162 -34.42 28.82 -0.71
C ASP A 162 -33.90 27.41 -0.77
N GLU A 163 -34.49 26.54 -1.61
CA GLU A 163 -33.97 25.19 -1.85
C GLU A 163 -32.62 25.19 -2.54
N ILE A 164 -32.40 26.10 -3.51
CA ILE A 164 -31.09 26.29 -4.16
C ILE A 164 -30.06 26.82 -3.16
N LEU A 165 -30.42 27.78 -2.33
CA LEU A 165 -29.53 28.32 -1.31
C LEU A 165 -29.19 27.28 -0.25
N GLU A 166 -30.15 26.48 0.20
CA GLU A 166 -29.96 25.36 1.12
C GLU A 166 -28.98 24.34 0.54
N ALA A 167 -29.21 23.92 -0.70
CA ALA A 167 -28.31 22.98 -1.38
C ALA A 167 -26.90 23.53 -1.53
N TYR A 168 -26.78 24.85 -1.76
CA TYR A 168 -25.50 25.55 -1.90
C TYR A 168 -24.75 25.64 -0.58
N VAL A 169 -25.35 26.15 0.49
CA VAL A 169 -24.67 26.36 1.78
C VAL A 169 -24.23 25.03 2.43
N ASN A 170 -24.94 23.96 2.13
CA ASN A 170 -24.58 22.62 2.59
C ASN A 170 -23.46 21.94 1.77
N ARG A 171 -23.03 22.55 0.65
CA ARG A 171 -21.96 22.04 -0.24
C ARG A 171 -20.77 22.94 -0.40
N LEU A 172 -20.79 24.11 0.23
CA LEU A 172 -19.70 25.07 0.14
C LEU A 172 -18.37 24.44 0.57
N PRO A 173 -17.30 24.53 -0.24
CA PRO A 173 -15.98 24.12 0.17
C PRO A 173 -15.42 25.10 1.21
N MET A 174 -15.18 24.62 2.43
CA MET A 174 -14.79 25.43 3.59
C MET A 174 -13.32 25.26 4.00
N GLY A 175 -12.48 24.74 3.09
CA GLY A 175 -11.05 24.50 3.33
C GLY A 175 -10.75 23.11 3.89
N GLY A 176 -9.63 22.52 3.45
CA GLY A 176 -9.38 21.12 3.67
C GLY A 176 -10.48 20.27 3.02
N ASN A 177 -10.99 19.25 3.73
CA ASN A 177 -12.14 18.44 3.29
C ASN A 177 -13.43 18.81 4.02
N LEU A 178 -13.59 20.09 4.38
CA LEU A 178 -14.81 20.61 4.99
C LEU A 178 -15.75 21.13 3.91
N TYR A 179 -16.97 20.61 3.91
CA TYR A 179 -18.04 21.04 3.02
C TYR A 179 -19.29 21.37 3.84
N GLY A 180 -19.89 22.50 3.52
CA GLY A 180 -21.09 22.99 4.19
C GLY A 180 -20.80 23.82 5.44
N VAL A 181 -21.75 24.72 5.70
CA VAL A 181 -21.65 25.72 6.79
C VAL A 181 -21.68 25.09 8.18
N GLU A 182 -22.49 24.05 8.38
CA GLU A 182 -22.63 23.37 9.67
C GLU A 182 -21.33 22.65 10.05
N ALA A 183 -20.74 21.93 9.11
CA ALA A 183 -19.46 21.26 9.33
C ALA A 183 -18.35 22.27 9.65
N ALA A 184 -18.31 23.39 8.93
CA ALA A 184 -17.35 24.46 9.16
C ALA A 184 -17.53 25.13 10.52
N ALA A 185 -18.77 25.41 10.92
CA ALA A 185 -19.08 26.00 12.24
C ALA A 185 -18.64 25.12 13.39
N ARG A 186 -18.95 23.83 13.31
CA ARG A 186 -18.54 22.83 14.34
C ARG A 186 -17.03 22.64 14.39
N VAL A 187 -16.39 22.48 13.25
CA VAL A 187 -14.94 22.19 13.21
C VAL A 187 -14.11 23.43 13.57
N TYR A 188 -14.45 24.59 13.04
CA TYR A 188 -13.65 25.79 13.29
C TYR A 188 -13.99 26.48 14.61
N PHE A 189 -15.24 26.44 15.08
CA PHE A 189 -15.68 27.21 16.24
C PHE A 189 -16.30 26.36 17.35
N GLY A 190 -16.63 25.10 17.10
CA GLY A 190 -17.25 24.19 18.11
C GLY A 190 -18.73 24.49 18.38
N ILE A 191 -19.41 25.22 17.49
CA ILE A 191 -20.81 25.64 17.64
C ILE A 191 -21.63 25.22 16.42
N PRO A 192 -22.96 25.05 16.53
CA PRO A 192 -23.82 24.84 15.38
C PRO A 192 -23.90 26.09 14.49
N ALA A 193 -24.26 25.90 13.21
CA ALA A 193 -24.36 27.01 12.25
C ALA A 193 -25.41 28.06 12.62
N THR A 194 -26.41 27.72 13.42
CA THR A 194 -27.42 28.65 13.95
C THR A 194 -26.82 29.72 14.87
N GLU A 195 -25.74 29.41 15.57
CA GLU A 195 -25.12 30.26 16.59
C GLU A 195 -23.98 31.14 16.04
N LEU A 196 -23.69 31.08 14.74
CA LEU A 196 -22.64 31.87 14.11
C LEU A 196 -22.92 33.41 14.28
N ASN A 197 -21.98 34.13 14.89
CA ASN A 197 -21.98 35.57 14.97
C ASN A 197 -21.46 36.21 13.66
N ILE A 198 -21.48 37.56 13.58
CA ILE A 198 -21.09 38.30 12.36
C ILE A 198 -19.61 38.09 12.03
N ALA A 199 -18.73 38.05 13.04
CA ALA A 199 -17.30 37.87 12.83
C ALA A 199 -17.00 36.47 12.26
N GLN A 200 -17.59 35.44 12.83
CA GLN A 200 -17.49 34.06 12.37
C GLN A 200 -18.15 33.88 10.99
N SER A 201 -19.36 34.41 10.79
CA SER A 201 -20.11 34.37 9.54
C SER A 201 -19.35 34.97 8.38
N SER A 202 -18.83 36.20 8.55
CA SER A 202 -18.07 36.89 7.52
C SER A 202 -16.72 36.21 7.22
N LEU A 203 -16.13 35.54 8.22
CA LEU A 203 -14.92 34.76 8.07
C LEU A 203 -15.19 33.48 7.24
N LEU A 204 -16.25 32.74 7.57
CA LEU A 204 -16.63 31.54 6.80
C LEU A 204 -17.05 31.91 5.37
N ALA A 205 -17.81 32.96 5.17
CA ALA A 205 -18.24 33.43 3.84
C ALA A 205 -17.05 33.85 2.94
N ALA A 206 -15.88 34.10 3.51
CA ALA A 206 -14.68 34.45 2.76
C ALA A 206 -13.98 33.19 2.15
N ILE A 207 -14.15 32.01 2.74
CA ILE A 207 -13.38 30.79 2.40
C ILE A 207 -13.71 30.25 1.01
N PRO A 208 -15.00 30.15 0.56
CA PRO A 208 -15.37 29.50 -0.70
C PRO A 208 -14.70 30.08 -1.95
N ASN A 209 -14.26 31.32 -1.88
CA ASN A 209 -13.56 32.00 -2.98
C ASN A 209 -12.28 31.27 -3.39
N ASN A 210 -11.51 30.77 -2.40
CA ASN A 210 -10.31 29.97 -2.64
C ASN A 210 -9.99 29.10 -1.40
N PRO A 211 -10.67 27.97 -1.20
CA PRO A 211 -10.64 27.19 0.04
C PRO A 211 -9.26 26.62 0.38
N ILE A 212 -8.39 26.43 -0.60
CA ILE A 212 -7.02 25.95 -0.38
C ILE A 212 -6.15 27.05 0.24
N TYR A 213 -6.23 28.28 -0.29
CA TYR A 213 -5.40 29.42 0.13
C TYR A 213 -6.05 30.32 1.20
N LEU A 214 -7.25 29.98 1.65
CA LEU A 214 -8.00 30.71 2.68
C LEU A 214 -8.38 29.82 3.87
N ASN A 215 -7.65 28.69 4.07
CA ASN A 215 -7.89 27.81 5.19
C ASN A 215 -7.53 28.53 6.52
N PRO A 216 -8.45 28.54 7.51
CA PRO A 216 -8.26 29.25 8.78
C PRO A 216 -7.00 28.83 9.55
N TYR A 217 -6.63 27.54 9.50
CA TYR A 217 -5.48 27.02 10.24
C TYR A 217 -4.12 27.34 9.59
N THR A 218 -4.07 27.53 8.28
CA THR A 218 -2.80 27.65 7.55
C THR A 218 -2.59 29.01 6.89
N ALA A 219 -3.66 29.80 6.67
CA ALA A 219 -3.62 31.03 5.89
C ALA A 219 -4.38 32.18 6.54
N TRP A 220 -4.34 32.33 7.86
CA TRP A 220 -5.08 33.29 8.65
C TRP A 220 -5.01 34.74 8.13
N LYS A 221 -3.81 35.21 7.81
CA LYS A 221 -3.62 36.58 7.30
C LYS A 221 -4.37 36.84 5.97
N SER A 222 -4.31 35.87 5.06
CA SER A 222 -5.01 35.94 3.77
C SER A 222 -6.52 35.87 3.97
N LEU A 223 -6.99 35.03 4.87
CA LEU A 223 -8.39 34.89 5.22
C LEU A 223 -8.94 36.19 5.85
N LYS A 224 -8.25 36.80 6.81
CA LYS A 224 -8.63 38.08 7.40
C LYS A 224 -8.68 39.22 6.35
N LYS A 225 -7.77 39.24 5.37
CA LYS A 225 -7.83 40.15 4.24
C LYS A 225 -9.08 39.94 3.38
N ARG A 226 -9.47 38.71 3.12
CA ARG A 226 -10.69 38.38 2.37
C ARG A 226 -11.94 38.63 3.19
N GLN A 227 -11.94 38.42 4.52
CA GLN A 227 -13.02 38.80 5.43
C GLN A 227 -13.33 40.30 5.31
N LYS A 228 -12.31 41.18 5.23
CA LYS A 228 -12.50 42.61 5.01
C LYS A 228 -13.30 42.92 3.74
N TYR A 229 -13.04 42.17 2.65
CA TYR A 229 -13.81 42.28 1.42
C TYR A 229 -15.29 41.90 1.66
N VAL A 230 -15.56 40.78 2.36
CA VAL A 230 -16.92 40.34 2.67
C VAL A 230 -17.66 41.39 3.49
N LEU A 231 -17.03 41.92 4.55
CA LEU A 231 -17.60 42.99 5.39
C LEU A 231 -17.90 44.24 4.60
N ASN A 232 -17.02 44.65 3.69
CA ASN A 232 -17.27 45.83 2.81
C ASN A 232 -18.47 45.57 1.87
N ARG A 233 -18.65 44.34 1.40
CA ARG A 233 -19.83 43.95 0.62
C ARG A 233 -21.10 44.00 1.47
N MET A 234 -21.04 43.50 2.72
CA MET A 234 -22.16 43.60 3.67
C MET A 234 -22.56 45.04 3.98
N VAL A 235 -21.57 45.96 4.03
CA VAL A 235 -21.85 47.40 4.16
C VAL A 235 -22.56 47.92 2.91
N ALA A 236 -22.10 47.58 1.71
CA ALA A 236 -22.70 48.02 0.44
C ALA A 236 -24.14 47.53 0.25
N GLU A 237 -24.46 46.34 0.77
CA GLU A 237 -25.83 45.77 0.75
C GLU A 237 -26.68 46.24 1.96
N GLY A 238 -26.13 47.04 2.87
CA GLY A 238 -26.84 47.59 4.03
C GLY A 238 -27.06 46.63 5.20
N TYR A 239 -26.39 45.48 5.23
CA TYR A 239 -26.50 44.50 6.33
C TYR A 239 -25.77 44.93 7.60
N VAL A 240 -24.70 45.72 7.47
CA VAL A 240 -23.92 46.28 8.58
C VAL A 240 -23.49 47.72 8.26
N THR A 241 -23.22 48.51 9.29
CA THR A 241 -22.65 49.86 9.11
C THR A 241 -21.12 49.80 9.00
N ALA A 242 -20.49 50.80 8.37
CA ALA A 242 -19.03 50.83 8.25
C ALA A 242 -18.31 50.79 9.61
N PRO A 243 -18.71 51.48 10.68
CA PRO A 243 -18.10 51.35 12.00
C PRO A 243 -18.26 49.95 12.63
N GLN A 244 -19.38 49.25 12.35
CA GLN A 244 -19.57 47.87 12.79
C GLN A 244 -18.60 46.94 12.05
N ALA A 245 -18.45 47.10 10.73
CA ALA A 245 -17.53 46.28 9.92
C ALA A 245 -16.07 46.42 10.40
N GLU A 246 -15.64 47.62 10.77
CA GLU A 246 -14.30 47.86 11.33
C GLU A 246 -14.11 47.17 12.68
N ARG A 247 -15.07 47.24 13.59
CA ARG A 247 -15.02 46.55 14.90
C ARG A 247 -14.96 45.02 14.71
N ILE A 248 -15.81 44.46 13.84
CA ILE A 248 -15.85 43.03 13.52
C ILE A 248 -14.52 42.58 12.90
N GLN A 249 -13.91 43.39 12.05
CA GLN A 249 -12.60 43.07 11.45
C GLN A 249 -11.49 42.94 12.51
N GLN A 250 -11.57 43.70 13.61
CA GLN A 250 -10.59 43.67 14.72
C GLN A 250 -10.92 42.61 15.75
N GLU A 251 -12.12 42.05 15.74
CA GLU A 251 -12.56 41.01 16.70
C GLU A 251 -11.68 39.79 16.63
N THR A 252 -11.30 39.28 17.82
CA THR A 252 -10.53 38.03 17.95
C THR A 252 -11.48 36.88 17.81
N VAL A 253 -11.27 36.06 16.78
CA VAL A 253 -12.03 34.83 16.58
C VAL A 253 -11.14 33.66 16.98
N ASN A 254 -11.56 32.93 18.00
CA ASN A 254 -10.85 31.74 18.48
C ASN A 254 -11.24 30.53 17.65
N LEU A 255 -10.23 29.84 17.09
CA LEU A 255 -10.41 28.58 16.39
C LEU A 255 -10.27 27.41 17.36
N GLN A 256 -11.10 26.41 17.18
CA GLN A 256 -10.93 25.12 17.84
C GLN A 256 -9.66 24.42 17.33
N PRO A 257 -9.01 23.57 18.14
CA PRO A 257 -7.91 22.77 17.68
C PRO A 257 -8.29 21.92 16.46
N ARG A 258 -7.38 21.76 15.49
CA ARG A 258 -7.63 21.07 14.20
C ARG A 258 -8.20 19.65 14.32
N GLN A 259 -8.08 19.01 15.46
CA GLN A 259 -8.47 17.62 15.71
C GLN A 259 -9.86 17.45 16.36
N GLN A 260 -10.62 18.51 16.55
CA GLN A 260 -11.97 18.36 17.12
C GLN A 260 -12.90 17.66 16.14
N GLY A 261 -13.57 16.63 16.64
CA GLY A 261 -14.46 15.73 15.89
C GLY A 261 -13.91 14.31 15.71
N ILE A 262 -12.59 14.15 15.55
CA ILE A 262 -11.94 12.83 15.49
C ILE A 262 -10.84 12.79 16.55
N LEU A 263 -11.05 11.95 17.55
CA LEU A 263 -10.20 11.85 18.74
C LEU A 263 -9.11 10.78 18.62
N ALA A 264 -9.37 9.74 17.79
CA ALA A 264 -8.46 8.63 17.55
C ALA A 264 -8.84 7.87 16.26
N ALA A 265 -7.91 7.11 15.71
CA ALA A 265 -8.10 6.18 14.59
C ALA A 265 -8.72 6.78 13.31
N PRO A 266 -8.33 7.97 12.81
CA PRO A 266 -9.00 8.63 11.70
C PRO A 266 -9.08 7.76 10.44
N HIS A 267 -8.00 7.08 10.04
CA HIS A 267 -8.00 6.19 8.89
C HIS A 267 -9.02 5.07 9.03
N PHE A 268 -9.08 4.44 10.20
CA PHE A 268 -10.03 3.38 10.47
C PHE A 268 -11.47 3.87 10.38
N LEU A 269 -11.78 5.02 10.98
CA LEU A 269 -13.13 5.57 10.97
C LEU A 269 -13.60 5.88 9.55
N PHE A 270 -12.77 6.54 8.72
CA PHE A 270 -13.12 6.82 7.32
C PHE A 270 -13.18 5.55 6.46
N TRP A 271 -12.29 4.60 6.70
CA TRP A 271 -12.32 3.31 6.00
C TRP A 271 -13.58 2.52 6.34
N LEU A 272 -13.95 2.45 7.63
CA LEU A 272 -15.14 1.75 8.09
C LEU A 272 -16.42 2.43 7.61
N ALA A 273 -16.49 3.77 7.68
CA ALA A 273 -17.65 4.54 7.22
C ALA A 273 -18.01 4.22 5.76
N LYS A 274 -17.04 4.02 4.88
CA LYS A 274 -17.28 3.64 3.47
C LYS A 274 -17.90 2.26 3.29
N GLN A 275 -17.78 1.39 4.29
CA GLN A 275 -18.30 0.02 4.23
C GLN A 275 -19.65 -0.14 4.92
N LEU A 276 -20.14 0.89 5.63
CA LEU A 276 -21.43 0.84 6.28
C LEU A 276 -22.55 0.79 5.23
N PRO A 277 -23.62 0.01 5.44
CA PRO A 277 -24.82 0.02 4.59
C PRO A 277 -25.50 1.39 4.66
N ALA A 278 -26.39 1.71 3.70
CA ALA A 278 -27.06 3.00 3.64
C ALA A 278 -27.96 3.30 4.85
N ASP A 279 -28.49 2.26 5.47
CA ASP A 279 -29.43 2.30 6.61
C ASP A 279 -28.72 2.07 7.97
N HIS A 280 -27.40 2.32 8.04
CA HIS A 280 -26.65 2.10 9.28
C HIS A 280 -27.16 2.91 10.47
N SER A 281 -26.88 2.41 11.67
CA SER A 281 -27.09 3.17 12.92
C SER A 281 -26.27 4.46 12.93
N PRO A 282 -26.76 5.56 13.50
CA PRO A 282 -25.97 6.77 13.71
C PRO A 282 -24.83 6.57 14.73
N GLN A 283 -24.88 5.52 15.55
CA GLN A 283 -23.86 5.16 16.52
C GLN A 283 -23.30 3.78 16.18
N ILE A 284 -21.98 3.72 15.97
CA ILE A 284 -21.24 2.52 15.58
C ILE A 284 -20.20 2.18 16.66
N PRO A 285 -20.47 1.17 17.50
CA PRO A 285 -19.46 0.63 18.41
C PRO A 285 -18.44 -0.19 17.63
N THR A 286 -17.17 0.17 17.75
CA THR A 286 -16.05 -0.49 17.04
C THR A 286 -15.25 -1.38 17.98
N THR A 287 -14.41 -2.23 17.40
CA THR A 287 -13.48 -3.10 18.15
C THR A 287 -12.18 -2.40 18.54
N ILE A 288 -11.94 -1.18 18.10
CA ILE A 288 -10.74 -0.40 18.46
C ILE A 288 -10.67 -0.24 19.98
N ASP A 289 -9.48 -0.44 20.54
CA ASP A 289 -9.14 0.00 21.90
C ASP A 289 -8.51 1.38 21.81
N LYS A 290 -9.19 2.40 22.34
CA LYS A 290 -8.74 3.79 22.22
C LYS A 290 -7.38 4.04 22.85
N SER A 291 -7.11 3.40 23.99
CA SER A 291 -5.83 3.55 24.71
C SER A 291 -4.68 2.97 23.90
N LEU A 292 -4.84 1.73 23.42
CA LEU A 292 -3.89 1.06 22.54
C LEU A 292 -3.70 1.85 21.25
N GLN A 293 -4.77 2.33 20.64
CA GLN A 293 -4.73 3.12 19.41
C GLN A 293 -3.85 4.36 19.58
N GLN A 294 -4.07 5.14 20.65
CA GLN A 294 -3.30 6.34 20.93
C GLN A 294 -1.82 6.04 21.22
N PHE A 295 -1.56 4.93 21.93
CA PHE A 295 -0.20 4.45 22.12
C PHE A 295 0.47 4.14 20.79
N VAL A 296 -0.16 3.34 19.93
CA VAL A 296 0.39 2.97 18.61
C VAL A 296 0.61 4.19 17.73
N GLU A 297 -0.33 5.15 17.68
CA GLU A 297 -0.16 6.43 16.97
C GLU A 297 1.08 7.20 17.47
N SER A 298 1.31 7.22 18.79
CA SER A 298 2.47 7.89 19.35
C SER A 298 3.79 7.18 18.98
N GLN A 299 3.79 5.83 18.97
CA GLN A 299 4.96 5.04 18.57
C GLN A 299 5.27 5.20 17.07
N VAL A 300 4.25 5.23 16.22
CA VAL A 300 4.40 5.51 14.77
C VAL A 300 5.10 6.85 14.57
N ARG A 301 4.63 7.92 15.21
CA ARG A 301 5.28 9.24 15.15
C ARG A 301 6.71 9.21 15.66
N GLY A 302 6.94 8.57 16.81
CA GLY A 302 8.26 8.50 17.44
C GLY A 302 9.29 7.75 16.61
N VAL A 303 8.92 6.62 16.00
CA VAL A 303 9.82 5.83 15.15
C VAL A 303 10.14 6.57 13.86
N VAL A 304 9.14 7.15 13.19
CA VAL A 304 9.40 7.93 11.96
C VAL A 304 10.28 9.14 12.25
N TYR A 305 10.04 9.84 13.37
CA TYR A 305 10.91 10.95 13.78
C TYR A 305 12.37 10.51 13.97
N SER A 306 12.60 9.34 14.61
CA SER A 306 13.95 8.81 14.81
C SER A 306 14.65 8.40 13.52
N LEU A 307 13.89 8.09 12.46
CA LEU A 307 14.39 7.66 11.16
C LEU A 307 14.38 8.77 10.08
N ASN A 308 14.05 10.01 10.45
CA ASN A 308 13.92 11.11 9.50
C ASN A 308 15.21 11.38 8.68
N SER A 309 16.40 11.22 9.30
CA SER A 309 17.69 11.34 8.61
C SER A 309 17.91 10.25 7.54
N HIS A 310 17.15 9.16 7.59
CA HIS A 310 17.19 8.04 6.65
C HIS A 310 16.15 8.16 5.53
N ASN A 311 15.58 9.34 5.29
CA ASN A 311 14.51 9.58 4.32
C ASN A 311 13.27 8.70 4.58
N VAL A 312 12.82 8.67 5.83
CA VAL A 312 11.61 7.97 6.27
C VAL A 312 10.58 8.99 6.69
N HIS A 313 9.40 8.95 6.08
CA HIS A 313 8.35 9.94 6.34
C HIS A 313 7.04 9.33 6.80
N GLN A 314 6.81 8.02 6.55
CA GLN A 314 5.54 7.38 6.87
C GLN A 314 5.73 6.00 7.50
N ALA A 315 4.74 5.63 8.30
CA ALA A 315 4.60 4.29 8.87
C ALA A 315 3.13 3.95 9.08
N ALA A 316 2.82 2.66 9.07
CA ALA A 316 1.51 2.12 9.39
C ALA A 316 1.63 0.94 10.35
N ALA A 317 0.59 0.72 11.16
CA ALA A 317 0.51 -0.39 12.08
C ALA A 317 -0.92 -0.91 12.21
N LEU A 318 -1.04 -2.23 12.35
CA LEU A 318 -2.29 -2.94 12.57
C LEU A 318 -2.12 -3.97 13.69
N VAL A 319 -3.02 -3.97 14.66
CA VAL A 319 -3.05 -4.90 15.79
C VAL A 319 -4.35 -5.68 15.78
N LEU A 320 -4.26 -7.01 15.80
CA LEU A 320 -5.37 -7.94 15.77
C LEU A 320 -5.36 -8.84 17.01
N ASP A 321 -6.53 -9.11 17.56
CA ASP A 321 -6.74 -10.21 18.50
C ASP A 321 -6.83 -11.53 17.75
N ASN A 322 -6.00 -12.50 18.10
CA ASN A 322 -5.95 -13.77 17.39
C ASN A 322 -7.19 -14.62 17.62
N SER A 323 -7.77 -14.57 18.81
CA SER A 323 -8.90 -15.40 19.21
C SER A 323 -10.22 -14.94 18.58
N THR A 324 -10.50 -13.64 18.66
CA THR A 324 -11.76 -13.02 18.19
C THR A 324 -11.69 -12.53 16.75
N GLY A 325 -10.51 -12.14 16.27
CA GLY A 325 -10.32 -11.47 14.99
C GLY A 325 -10.59 -9.99 15.02
N GLU A 326 -10.77 -9.42 16.21
CA GLU A 326 -11.01 -8.01 16.38
C GLU A 326 -9.79 -7.17 15.99
N VAL A 327 -10.06 -6.06 15.33
CA VAL A 327 -9.07 -5.03 15.02
C VAL A 327 -8.99 -4.10 16.22
N LEU A 328 -7.87 -4.16 16.96
CA LEU A 328 -7.68 -3.42 18.19
C LEU A 328 -7.04 -2.05 18.01
N ALA A 329 -6.13 -1.93 17.03
CA ALA A 329 -5.53 -0.66 16.63
C ALA A 329 -5.26 -0.63 15.14
N TYR A 330 -5.45 0.55 14.51
CA TYR A 330 -5.33 0.79 13.08
C TYR A 330 -4.75 2.17 12.82
N VAL A 331 -3.48 2.23 12.43
CA VAL A 331 -2.78 3.49 12.15
C VAL A 331 -2.27 3.48 10.73
N GLY A 332 -2.81 4.34 9.86
CA GLY A 332 -2.49 4.37 8.44
C GLY A 332 -1.36 5.32 8.05
N SER A 333 -1.04 6.32 8.88
CA SER A 333 0.07 7.26 8.65
C SER A 333 0.56 7.88 9.95
N THR A 334 1.62 8.68 9.88
CA THR A 334 2.16 9.42 11.03
C THR A 334 1.23 10.51 11.54
N ASP A 335 0.51 11.19 10.65
CA ASP A 335 -0.46 12.22 10.97
C ASP A 335 -1.48 12.35 9.83
N TYR A 336 -2.70 11.87 10.08
CA TYR A 336 -3.81 11.93 9.13
C TYR A 336 -4.09 13.35 8.62
N PHE A 337 -3.93 14.35 9.47
CA PHE A 337 -4.28 15.74 9.16
C PHE A 337 -3.18 16.52 8.46
N SER A 338 -2.03 15.90 8.21
CA SER A 338 -0.90 16.53 7.50
C SER A 338 -1.03 16.39 5.98
N ASP A 339 -1.54 17.41 5.31
CA ASP A 339 -1.64 17.44 3.85
C ASP A 339 -0.26 17.41 3.16
N ARG A 340 0.76 18.03 3.79
CA ARG A 340 2.13 18.07 3.25
C ARG A 340 2.82 16.71 3.26
N ALA A 341 2.47 15.85 4.20
CA ALA A 341 3.06 14.53 4.38
C ALA A 341 2.18 13.41 3.82
N PHE A 342 1.22 13.72 2.95
CA PHE A 342 0.27 12.74 2.41
C PHE A 342 -0.47 11.95 3.51
N GLY A 343 -0.75 12.60 4.63
CA GLY A 343 -1.26 11.96 5.85
C GLY A 343 -2.58 11.21 5.69
N ARG A 344 -3.39 11.57 4.69
CA ARG A 344 -4.66 10.89 4.38
C ARG A 344 -4.49 9.58 3.63
N ASN A 345 -3.30 9.31 3.07
CA ASN A 345 -3.02 8.00 2.49
C ASN A 345 -3.03 6.96 3.60
N ASP A 346 -3.78 5.90 3.35
CA ASP A 346 -3.93 4.82 4.33
C ASP A 346 -2.90 3.72 4.06
N GLY A 347 -1.82 3.71 4.84
CA GLY A 347 -0.75 2.73 4.75
C GLY A 347 -1.18 1.30 5.14
N VAL A 348 -2.35 1.14 5.79
CA VAL A 348 -2.90 -0.20 6.07
C VAL A 348 -3.55 -0.80 4.82
N GLN A 349 -4.15 0.03 3.97
CA GLN A 349 -4.80 -0.41 2.73
C GLN A 349 -3.93 -0.21 1.48
N ALA A 350 -2.89 0.62 1.55
CA ALA A 350 -2.02 0.90 0.42
C ALA A 350 -1.32 -0.38 -0.09
N LEU A 351 -1.37 -0.59 -1.40
CA LEU A 351 -0.69 -1.71 -2.05
C LEU A 351 0.79 -1.42 -2.17
N ARG A 352 1.61 -2.30 -1.59
CA ARG A 352 3.07 -2.17 -1.52
C ARG A 352 3.72 -3.53 -1.69
N GLN A 353 4.99 -3.53 -2.10
CA GLN A 353 5.77 -4.75 -2.25
C GLN A 353 6.10 -5.36 -0.87
N PRO A 354 5.60 -6.57 -0.54
CA PRO A 354 5.76 -7.17 0.78
C PRO A 354 7.16 -7.74 1.04
N GLY A 355 8.02 -7.80 0.02
CA GLY A 355 9.33 -8.42 0.12
C GLY A 355 9.23 -9.86 0.61
N SER A 356 10.09 -10.21 1.55
CA SER A 356 10.20 -11.57 2.09
C SER A 356 9.09 -12.00 3.05
N THR A 357 8.07 -11.17 3.31
CA THR A 357 6.97 -11.55 4.23
C THR A 357 6.07 -12.65 3.69
N LEU A 358 6.10 -12.93 2.38
CA LEU A 358 5.33 -14.01 1.77
C LEU A 358 6.01 -15.39 1.89
N LYS A 359 7.31 -15.45 2.18
CA LYS A 359 8.06 -16.73 2.27
C LYS A 359 7.46 -17.76 3.22
N PRO A 360 6.96 -17.44 4.42
CA PRO A 360 6.37 -18.42 5.30
C PRO A 360 5.24 -19.21 4.67
N PHE A 361 4.40 -18.60 3.85
CA PHE A 361 3.28 -19.23 3.17
C PHE A 361 3.75 -20.18 2.04
N LEU A 362 4.84 -19.83 1.35
CA LEU A 362 5.46 -20.71 0.38
C LEU A 362 6.03 -21.96 1.05
N TYR A 363 6.79 -21.81 2.13
CA TYR A 363 7.38 -22.94 2.85
C TYR A 363 6.32 -23.82 3.48
N GLN A 364 5.23 -23.22 3.99
CA GLN A 364 4.09 -23.95 4.52
C GLN A 364 3.45 -24.84 3.43
N LEU A 365 3.18 -24.28 2.25
CA LEU A 365 2.62 -25.00 1.12
C LEU A 365 3.56 -26.11 0.62
N ALA A 366 4.85 -25.84 0.58
CA ALA A 366 5.86 -26.82 0.17
C ALA A 366 5.96 -28.00 1.15
N LEU A 367 5.84 -27.74 2.45
CA LEU A 367 5.78 -28.78 3.49
C LEU A 367 4.48 -29.59 3.42
N GLU A 368 3.34 -28.91 3.25
CA GLU A 368 2.02 -29.53 3.11
C GLU A 368 1.96 -30.49 1.92
N ASN A 369 2.47 -30.05 0.76
CA ASN A 369 2.51 -30.84 -0.47
C ASN A 369 3.67 -31.83 -0.52
N LYS A 370 4.43 -31.95 0.58
CA LYS A 370 5.59 -32.85 0.69
C LYS A 370 6.68 -32.58 -0.38
N VAL A 371 6.73 -31.40 -0.98
CA VAL A 371 7.78 -30.95 -1.90
C VAL A 371 9.13 -30.82 -1.17
N ILE A 372 9.06 -30.40 0.09
CA ILE A 372 10.19 -30.39 1.04
C ILE A 372 9.78 -31.06 2.35
N ARG A 373 10.79 -31.47 3.13
CA ARG A 373 10.65 -31.98 4.50
C ARG A 373 11.30 -31.02 5.49
N PRO A 374 10.98 -31.06 6.79
CA PRO A 374 11.60 -30.16 7.79
C PRO A 374 13.12 -30.24 7.82
N ASN A 375 13.66 -31.45 7.59
CA ASN A 375 15.08 -31.74 7.56
C ASN A 375 15.72 -31.52 6.17
N THR A 376 14.96 -31.18 5.13
CA THR A 376 15.50 -30.91 3.78
C THR A 376 16.57 -29.84 3.83
N VAL A 377 17.67 -30.06 3.13
CA VAL A 377 18.74 -29.10 2.91
C VAL A 377 18.53 -28.43 1.56
N LEU A 378 18.51 -27.12 1.55
CA LEU A 378 18.38 -26.27 0.39
C LEU A 378 19.73 -25.64 0.07
N ALA A 379 20.09 -25.63 -1.20
CA ALA A 379 21.36 -25.02 -1.61
C ALA A 379 21.22 -23.51 -1.75
N ASP A 380 21.88 -22.78 -0.86
CA ASP A 380 22.06 -21.33 -0.93
C ASP A 380 23.42 -21.02 -1.56
N VAL A 381 23.46 -21.13 -2.87
CA VAL A 381 24.66 -20.95 -3.72
C VAL A 381 24.33 -20.02 -4.89
N PRO A 382 25.32 -19.43 -5.57
CA PRO A 382 25.06 -18.62 -6.75
C PRO A 382 24.12 -19.33 -7.73
N ALA A 383 23.04 -18.66 -8.11
CA ALA A 383 22.04 -19.18 -9.04
C ALA A 383 21.76 -18.15 -10.14
N HIS A 384 21.61 -18.65 -11.36
CA HIS A 384 21.37 -17.83 -12.54
C HIS A 384 20.12 -18.31 -13.27
N TYR A 385 19.08 -17.48 -13.29
CA TYR A 385 17.83 -17.79 -13.96
C TYR A 385 17.74 -17.05 -15.29
N ALA A 386 17.50 -17.75 -16.38
CA ALA A 386 17.22 -17.12 -17.65
C ALA A 386 15.75 -16.66 -17.72
N ILE A 387 15.55 -15.36 -17.82
CA ILE A 387 14.21 -14.78 -18.07
C ILE A 387 14.11 -14.49 -19.55
N PRO A 388 13.08 -14.99 -20.27
CA PRO A 388 12.91 -14.70 -21.69
C PRO A 388 12.83 -13.19 -21.94
N GLY A 389 13.74 -12.68 -22.78
CA GLY A 389 13.78 -11.25 -23.16
C GLY A 389 14.46 -10.30 -22.16
N ALA A 390 15.03 -10.80 -21.06
CA ALA A 390 15.76 -10.01 -20.06
C ALA A 390 17.20 -10.50 -19.85
N LYS A 391 17.98 -9.71 -19.09
CA LYS A 391 19.29 -10.18 -18.57
C LYS A 391 19.08 -11.38 -17.63
N LEU A 392 20.11 -12.24 -17.50
CA LEU A 392 20.13 -13.32 -16.52
C LEU A 392 19.73 -12.76 -15.14
N TYR A 393 18.65 -13.33 -14.57
CA TYR A 393 18.22 -13.00 -13.23
C TYR A 393 19.06 -13.78 -12.21
N SER A 394 19.88 -13.08 -11.47
CA SER A 394 20.73 -13.66 -10.42
C SER A 394 20.23 -13.11 -9.09
N PRO A 395 19.32 -13.83 -8.40
CA PRO A 395 18.89 -13.43 -7.07
C PRO A 395 20.10 -13.42 -6.14
N ARG A 396 20.19 -12.40 -5.28
CA ARG A 396 21.23 -12.28 -4.24
C ARG A 396 20.56 -12.19 -2.89
N ASP A 397 21.23 -12.68 -1.88
CA ASP A 397 20.86 -12.41 -0.51
C ASP A 397 21.23 -10.98 -0.11
N TYR A 398 20.58 -10.47 0.92
CA TYR A 398 20.80 -9.12 1.42
C TYR A 398 22.27 -8.84 1.77
N THR A 399 22.97 -9.84 2.27
CA THR A 399 24.40 -9.76 2.66
C THR A 399 25.37 -10.00 1.50
N GLU A 400 24.88 -10.31 0.30
CA GLU A 400 25.67 -10.75 -0.85
C GLU A 400 26.59 -11.97 -0.58
N THR A 401 26.37 -12.66 0.54
CA THR A 401 27.08 -13.88 0.93
C THR A 401 26.15 -15.09 0.87
N PHE A 402 26.71 -16.26 0.56
CA PHE A 402 25.94 -17.50 0.46
C PHE A 402 26.20 -18.39 1.69
N TYR A 403 25.16 -19.07 2.16
CA TYR A 403 25.24 -19.99 3.30
C TYR A 403 25.74 -21.37 2.92
N GLY A 404 25.68 -21.74 1.62
CA GLY A 404 25.93 -23.11 1.16
C GLY A 404 24.74 -24.01 1.50
N PRO A 405 24.97 -25.20 2.12
CA PRO A 405 23.89 -26.05 2.60
C PRO A 405 23.11 -25.36 3.74
N ALA A 406 21.81 -25.14 3.54
CA ALA A 406 20.94 -24.52 4.52
C ALA A 406 19.67 -25.37 4.73
N ARG A 407 19.43 -25.85 5.94
CA ARG A 407 18.16 -26.54 6.27
C ARG A 407 16.98 -25.59 6.11
N VAL A 408 15.80 -26.14 5.83
CA VAL A 408 14.54 -25.37 5.68
C VAL A 408 14.35 -24.37 6.80
N ARG A 409 14.54 -24.74 8.08
CA ARG A 409 14.46 -23.86 9.25
C ARG A 409 15.43 -22.67 9.15
N ILE A 410 16.67 -22.95 8.80
CA ILE A 410 17.72 -21.92 8.67
C ILE A 410 17.43 -21.01 7.48
N ALA A 411 17.01 -21.57 6.35
CA ALA A 411 16.68 -20.82 5.15
C ALA A 411 15.52 -19.84 5.39
N LEU A 412 14.45 -20.30 6.03
CA LEU A 412 13.28 -19.48 6.35
C LEU A 412 13.59 -18.44 7.44
N ALA A 413 14.22 -18.82 8.55
CA ALA A 413 14.52 -17.95 9.67
C ALA A 413 15.49 -16.82 9.30
N ASN A 414 16.47 -17.07 8.45
CA ASN A 414 17.41 -16.07 7.92
C ASN A 414 16.92 -15.40 6.63
N SER A 415 15.70 -15.73 6.19
CA SER A 415 15.08 -15.07 5.02
C SER A 415 15.86 -15.22 3.71
N LEU A 416 16.59 -16.32 3.50
CA LEU A 416 17.42 -16.55 2.33
C LEU A 416 16.59 -16.50 1.04
N ASN A 417 17.11 -15.86 0.00
CA ASN A 417 16.38 -15.63 -1.24
C ASN A 417 16.46 -16.83 -2.19
N ILE A 418 17.65 -17.34 -2.42
CA ILE A 418 17.88 -18.43 -3.38
C ILE A 418 17.14 -19.71 -2.97
N PRO A 419 17.21 -20.16 -1.72
CA PRO A 419 16.41 -21.29 -1.27
C PRO A 419 14.90 -21.11 -1.50
N ALA A 420 14.38 -19.89 -1.24
CA ALA A 420 12.96 -19.60 -1.45
C ALA A 420 12.57 -19.67 -2.94
N VAL A 421 13.40 -19.11 -3.83
CA VAL A 421 13.18 -19.18 -5.28
C VAL A 421 13.20 -20.63 -5.78
N LYS A 422 14.16 -21.46 -5.32
CA LYS A 422 14.23 -22.88 -5.65
C LYS A 422 13.01 -23.67 -5.13
N VAL A 423 12.50 -23.32 -3.95
CA VAL A 423 11.27 -23.92 -3.42
C VAL A 423 10.07 -23.52 -4.26
N LEU A 424 9.95 -22.24 -4.66
CA LEU A 424 8.86 -21.79 -5.54
C LEU A 424 8.90 -22.46 -6.91
N GLU A 425 10.08 -22.66 -7.47
CA GLU A 425 10.25 -23.38 -8.74
C GLU A 425 9.68 -24.81 -8.65
N LYS A 426 9.91 -25.50 -7.54
CA LYS A 426 9.39 -26.87 -7.31
C LYS A 426 7.88 -26.88 -7.01
N VAL A 427 7.37 -25.92 -6.26
CA VAL A 427 5.94 -25.79 -5.90
C VAL A 427 5.11 -25.32 -7.11
N GLY A 428 5.70 -24.47 -7.95
CA GLY A 428 5.04 -23.78 -9.06
C GLY A 428 4.36 -22.48 -8.64
N VAL A 429 4.57 -21.43 -9.44
CA VAL A 429 4.04 -20.09 -9.18
C VAL A 429 2.50 -20.10 -9.09
N GLY A 430 1.83 -20.86 -9.97
CA GLY A 430 0.37 -20.98 -9.99
C GLY A 430 -0.21 -21.54 -8.68
N SER A 431 0.37 -22.62 -8.16
CA SER A 431 -0.06 -23.24 -6.89
C SER A 431 0.15 -22.28 -5.71
N PHE A 432 1.28 -21.58 -5.69
CA PHE A 432 1.55 -20.62 -4.63
C PHE A 432 0.61 -19.40 -4.71
N LEU A 433 0.34 -18.87 -5.91
CA LEU A 433 -0.60 -17.76 -6.12
C LEU A 433 -2.03 -18.14 -5.67
N THR A 434 -2.46 -19.37 -5.97
CA THR A 434 -3.75 -19.90 -5.50
C THR A 434 -3.80 -19.91 -3.98
N ARG A 435 -2.77 -20.43 -3.28
CA ARG A 435 -2.69 -20.41 -1.82
C ARG A 435 -2.74 -19.00 -1.25
N LEU A 436 -2.03 -18.04 -1.85
CA LEU A 436 -2.09 -16.65 -1.40
C LEU A 436 -3.51 -16.08 -1.51
N ARG A 437 -4.22 -16.36 -2.61
CA ARG A 437 -5.63 -15.95 -2.77
C ARG A 437 -6.55 -16.59 -1.75
N GLU A 438 -6.37 -17.86 -1.42
CA GLU A 438 -7.09 -18.55 -0.34
C GLU A 438 -6.86 -17.91 1.02
N LEU A 439 -5.67 -17.36 1.27
CA LEU A 439 -5.32 -16.60 2.47
C LEU A 439 -5.88 -15.18 2.46
N GLY A 440 -6.51 -14.78 1.35
CA GLY A 440 -7.18 -13.50 1.18
C GLY A 440 -6.30 -12.38 0.63
N PHE A 441 -5.24 -12.68 -0.12
CA PHE A 441 -4.52 -11.68 -0.91
C PHE A 441 -5.30 -11.38 -2.19
N GLU A 442 -6.33 -10.54 -2.07
CA GLU A 442 -7.32 -10.25 -3.11
C GLU A 442 -6.76 -9.41 -4.25
N HIS A 443 -5.72 -8.61 -3.96
CA HIS A 443 -5.08 -7.74 -4.95
C HIS A 443 -4.05 -8.44 -5.85
N LEU A 444 -3.72 -9.70 -5.58
CA LEU A 444 -2.89 -10.51 -6.46
C LEU A 444 -3.72 -11.08 -7.63
N THR A 445 -4.23 -10.22 -8.50
CA THR A 445 -5.20 -10.56 -9.57
C THR A 445 -4.56 -11.03 -10.85
N GLN A 446 -3.28 -10.73 -11.09
CA GLN A 446 -2.59 -11.05 -12.34
C GLN A 446 -2.30 -12.56 -12.46
N PRO A 447 -2.09 -13.09 -13.68
CA PRO A 447 -1.76 -14.50 -13.90
C PRO A 447 -0.34 -14.85 -13.38
N PRO A 448 -0.05 -16.16 -13.14
CA PRO A 448 1.24 -16.60 -12.57
C PRO A 448 2.47 -16.13 -13.34
N GLU A 449 2.38 -16.05 -14.67
CA GLU A 449 3.47 -15.64 -15.56
C GLU A 449 3.87 -14.17 -15.35
N TYR A 450 2.92 -13.34 -14.90
CA TYR A 450 3.18 -11.93 -14.56
C TYR A 450 4.11 -11.80 -13.36
N TYR A 451 3.89 -12.61 -12.32
CA TYR A 451 4.67 -12.54 -11.08
C TYR A 451 5.98 -13.32 -11.18
N GLY A 452 5.98 -14.45 -11.89
CA GLY A 452 7.13 -15.33 -12.03
C GLY A 452 7.71 -15.77 -10.69
N LEU A 453 8.97 -16.19 -10.68
CA LEU A 453 9.70 -16.62 -9.47
C LEU A 453 9.92 -15.47 -8.47
N GLY A 454 9.79 -14.22 -8.92
CA GLY A 454 9.87 -13.04 -8.06
C GLY A 454 8.75 -12.94 -7.01
N LEU A 455 7.64 -13.68 -7.17
CA LEU A 455 6.51 -13.64 -6.24
C LEU A 455 6.94 -13.95 -4.79
N THR A 456 7.84 -14.89 -4.58
CA THR A 456 8.36 -15.21 -3.24
C THR A 456 9.27 -14.14 -2.65
N LEU A 457 9.74 -13.21 -3.48
CA LEU A 457 10.55 -12.03 -3.09
C LEU A 457 9.73 -10.74 -3.04
N GLY A 458 8.41 -10.84 -3.28
CA GLY A 458 7.47 -9.73 -3.17
C GLY A 458 7.27 -8.93 -4.44
N SER A 459 7.35 -9.54 -5.64
CA SER A 459 7.02 -8.85 -6.90
C SER A 459 5.54 -8.50 -7.07
N GLY A 460 4.64 -9.08 -6.24
CA GLY A 460 3.23 -8.73 -6.16
C GLY A 460 2.96 -7.75 -5.02
N GLU A 461 2.15 -6.73 -5.26
CA GLU A 461 1.80 -5.74 -4.23
C GLU A 461 0.62 -6.24 -3.38
N VAL A 462 0.73 -6.03 -2.08
CA VAL A 462 -0.28 -6.41 -1.08
C VAL A 462 -0.49 -5.29 -0.06
N SER A 463 -1.60 -5.30 0.65
CA SER A 463 -1.84 -4.37 1.75
C SER A 463 -1.35 -4.92 3.09
N LEU A 464 -1.12 -4.02 4.06
CA LEU A 464 -0.81 -4.41 5.44
C LEU A 464 -1.99 -5.19 6.07
N TRP A 465 -3.22 -4.83 5.67
CA TRP A 465 -4.45 -5.54 6.06
C TRP A 465 -4.44 -7.00 5.64
N GLU A 466 -4.19 -7.28 4.37
CA GLU A 466 -4.12 -8.66 3.83
C GLU A 466 -3.02 -9.46 4.52
N LEU A 467 -1.87 -8.82 4.71
CA LEU A 467 -0.72 -9.45 5.34
C LEU A 467 -0.99 -9.81 6.80
N ALA A 468 -1.56 -8.89 7.59
CA ALA A 468 -1.93 -9.14 8.98
C ALA A 468 -2.97 -10.26 9.10
N ARG A 469 -3.99 -10.27 8.23
CA ARG A 469 -5.00 -11.33 8.14
C ARG A 469 -4.35 -12.70 7.90
N ALA A 470 -3.45 -12.78 6.94
CA ALA A 470 -2.77 -14.04 6.61
C ALA A 470 -1.87 -14.54 7.76
N TYR A 471 -1.18 -13.64 8.46
CA TYR A 471 -0.38 -14.02 9.64
C TYR A 471 -1.25 -14.44 10.82
N ARG A 472 -2.42 -13.83 11.01
CA ARG A 472 -3.39 -14.31 12.00
C ARG A 472 -3.90 -15.71 11.66
N ILE A 473 -4.16 -16.03 10.39
CA ILE A 473 -4.51 -17.40 9.94
C ILE A 473 -3.38 -18.36 10.33
N MET A 474 -2.11 -17.98 10.17
CA MET A 474 -0.97 -18.77 10.61
C MET A 474 -0.96 -18.94 12.13
N ALA A 475 -1.20 -17.89 12.91
CA ALA A 475 -1.29 -17.94 14.37
C ALA A 475 -2.40 -18.93 14.86
N GLN A 476 -3.47 -19.05 14.06
CA GLN A 476 -4.59 -19.97 14.28
C GLN A 476 -4.44 -21.32 13.57
N ALA A 477 -3.19 -21.71 13.23
CA ALA A 477 -2.84 -22.98 12.59
C ALA A 477 -3.64 -23.29 11.31
N GLY A 478 -3.89 -22.27 10.48
CA GLY A 478 -4.60 -22.37 9.20
C GLY A 478 -6.12 -22.14 9.28
N LYS A 479 -6.65 -21.74 10.42
CA LYS A 479 -8.07 -21.45 10.56
C LYS A 479 -8.40 -20.07 10.00
N ILE A 480 -9.21 -20.02 8.96
CA ILE A 480 -9.68 -18.76 8.33
C ILE A 480 -10.94 -18.29 9.06
N THR A 481 -10.85 -17.11 9.65
CA THR A 481 -11.98 -16.39 10.20
C THR A 481 -11.89 -14.93 9.77
N PRO A 482 -13.00 -14.25 9.49
CA PRO A 482 -12.99 -12.84 9.10
C PRO A 482 -12.43 -11.96 10.22
N LEU A 483 -11.92 -10.79 9.84
CA LEU A 483 -11.59 -9.75 10.81
C LEU A 483 -12.87 -9.04 11.24
N VAL A 484 -12.91 -8.65 12.51
CA VAL A 484 -14.06 -8.00 13.15
C VAL A 484 -13.69 -6.55 13.45
N THR A 485 -14.54 -5.62 12.99
CA THR A 485 -14.30 -4.17 13.11
C THR A 485 -15.36 -3.44 13.94
N GLN A 486 -16.50 -4.11 14.17
CA GLN A 486 -17.61 -3.57 14.94
C GLN A 486 -17.99 -4.57 16.05
N VAL A 487 -18.31 -4.04 17.23
CA VAL A 487 -18.81 -4.85 18.32
C VAL A 487 -20.23 -5.24 17.99
N SER A 488 -20.49 -6.55 17.88
CA SER A 488 -21.83 -7.05 17.61
C SER A 488 -22.67 -7.00 18.89
N GLN A 489 -23.85 -6.39 18.80
CA GLN A 489 -24.82 -6.40 19.90
C GLN A 489 -25.49 -7.79 20.12
N LYS A 490 -25.29 -8.74 19.18
CA LYS A 490 -25.80 -10.11 19.29
C LYS A 490 -24.65 -11.09 19.35
N PRO A 491 -24.47 -11.84 20.45
CA PRO A 491 -23.40 -12.84 20.59
C PRO A 491 -23.36 -13.91 19.50
N ASP A 492 -24.52 -14.19 18.87
CA ASP A 492 -24.68 -15.20 17.82
C ASP A 492 -24.36 -14.71 16.39
N SER A 493 -24.06 -13.44 16.19
CA SER A 493 -23.78 -12.85 14.88
C SER A 493 -22.30 -12.84 14.50
N LEU A 494 -21.42 -13.41 15.31
CA LEU A 494 -20.05 -13.67 14.92
C LEU A 494 -20.05 -14.63 13.71
N PRO A 495 -19.29 -14.35 12.65
CA PRO A 495 -19.29 -15.19 11.46
C PRO A 495 -18.88 -16.62 11.83
N LYS A 496 -19.86 -17.53 11.83
CA LYS A 496 -19.64 -18.97 12.18
C LYS A 496 -18.89 -19.76 11.10
N ALA A 497 -18.60 -19.16 9.96
CA ALA A 497 -17.92 -19.84 8.86
C ALA A 497 -16.40 -19.77 9.04
N SER A 498 -15.84 -20.67 9.84
CA SER A 498 -14.41 -20.94 9.79
C SER A 498 -14.11 -22.02 8.76
N VAL A 499 -13.55 -21.63 7.62
CA VAL A 499 -12.91 -22.58 6.71
C VAL A 499 -11.53 -22.88 7.28
N SER A 500 -11.21 -24.15 7.49
CA SER A 500 -9.85 -24.55 7.90
C SER A 500 -9.09 -25.00 6.68
N LEU A 501 -7.95 -24.39 6.42
CA LEU A 501 -6.96 -24.94 5.51
C LEU A 501 -6.42 -26.23 6.13
N GLN A 502 -6.33 -27.28 5.32
CA GLN A 502 -5.86 -28.57 5.79
C GLN A 502 -4.42 -28.50 6.33
N ASN A 503 -4.03 -29.53 7.13
CA ASN A 503 -2.66 -29.71 7.60
C ASN A 503 -2.19 -28.69 8.67
N ALA A 504 -2.91 -28.60 9.78
CA ALA A 504 -2.50 -27.80 10.95
C ALA A 504 -1.02 -28.03 11.40
N PRO A 505 -0.44 -29.26 11.35
CA PRO A 505 0.95 -29.45 11.73
C PRO A 505 1.96 -28.67 10.89
N SER A 506 1.72 -28.46 9.58
CA SER A 506 2.64 -27.66 8.75
C SER A 506 2.62 -26.17 9.16
N TRP A 507 1.46 -25.62 9.52
CA TRP A 507 1.34 -24.26 10.05
C TRP A 507 2.05 -24.08 11.38
N GLN A 508 1.85 -25.03 12.31
CA GLN A 508 2.53 -25.07 13.61
C GLN A 508 4.05 -25.17 13.45
N LEU A 509 4.52 -25.95 12.46
CA LEU A 509 5.94 -26.09 12.16
C LEU A 509 6.55 -24.79 11.63
N ILE A 510 5.87 -24.08 10.73
CA ILE A 510 6.31 -22.75 10.26
C ILE A 510 6.34 -21.76 11.42
N THR A 511 5.32 -21.76 12.29
CA THR A 511 5.28 -20.95 13.50
C THR A 511 6.50 -21.23 14.39
N ASN A 512 6.82 -22.50 14.63
CA ASN A 512 8.00 -22.93 15.39
C ASN A 512 9.31 -22.50 14.74
N MET A 513 9.44 -22.56 13.40
CA MET A 513 10.63 -22.07 12.69
C MET A 513 10.81 -20.56 12.79
N LEU A 514 9.69 -19.80 12.75
CA LEU A 514 9.70 -18.35 12.86
C LEU A 514 9.89 -17.84 14.29
N SER A 515 9.63 -18.67 15.32
CA SER A 515 9.89 -18.32 16.72
C SER A 515 11.32 -18.67 17.17
N ASP A 516 12.04 -19.45 16.36
CA ASP A 516 13.39 -19.92 16.71
C ASP A 516 14.45 -18.79 16.57
N ARG A 517 14.73 -18.13 17.70
CA ARG A 517 15.72 -17.04 17.76
C ARG A 517 17.14 -17.46 17.39
N TYR A 518 17.51 -18.73 17.67
CA TYR A 518 18.83 -19.23 17.36
C TYR A 518 18.99 -19.56 15.87
N ALA A 519 17.93 -20.06 15.24
CA ALA A 519 17.94 -20.31 13.80
C ALA A 519 18.15 -19.01 12.99
N ARG A 520 17.63 -17.86 13.45
CA ARG A 520 17.78 -16.57 12.77
C ARG A 520 19.03 -15.76 13.17
N ALA A 521 19.80 -16.23 14.13
CA ALA A 521 20.90 -15.45 14.72
C ALA A 521 21.97 -15.03 13.71
N LYS A 522 22.21 -15.81 12.64
CA LYS A 522 23.23 -15.50 11.64
C LYS A 522 22.92 -14.26 10.81
N ALA A 523 21.64 -14.04 10.45
CA ALA A 523 21.20 -12.86 9.68
C ALA A 523 20.87 -11.66 10.58
N PHE A 524 20.35 -11.89 11.79
CA PHE A 524 19.74 -10.86 12.62
C PHE A 524 20.44 -10.62 13.95
N GLY A 525 21.45 -11.42 14.27
CA GLY A 525 22.15 -11.35 15.55
C GLY A 525 21.43 -12.09 16.69
N VAL A 526 22.19 -12.40 17.75
CA VAL A 526 21.66 -13.06 18.95
C VAL A 526 20.82 -12.08 19.78
N ASP A 527 21.27 -10.81 19.86
CA ASP A 527 20.61 -9.73 20.59
C ASP A 527 19.73 -8.86 19.67
N SER A 528 18.97 -9.54 18.81
CA SER A 528 18.10 -8.88 17.85
C SER A 528 16.90 -8.23 18.52
N ILE A 529 16.47 -7.06 18.03
CA ILE A 529 15.22 -6.39 18.42
C ILE A 529 13.96 -7.27 18.15
N LEU A 530 14.11 -8.31 17.31
CA LEU A 530 13.07 -9.30 17.06
C LEU A 530 12.90 -10.32 18.21
N ASN A 531 13.80 -10.31 19.20
CA ASN A 531 13.75 -11.21 20.35
C ASN A 531 13.06 -10.51 21.53
N LEU A 532 11.84 -10.93 21.81
CA LEU A 532 11.05 -10.48 22.93
C LEU A 532 11.28 -11.38 24.17
N PRO A 533 10.94 -10.95 25.38
CA PRO A 533 11.05 -11.77 26.59
C PRO A 533 10.07 -12.94 26.63
N PHE A 534 9.17 -13.04 25.64
CA PHE A 534 8.20 -14.12 25.45
C PHE A 534 8.24 -14.62 24.00
N GLU A 535 7.63 -15.77 23.75
CA GLU A 535 7.65 -16.38 22.42
C GLU A 535 6.81 -15.59 21.41
N THR A 536 7.42 -15.30 20.26
CA THR A 536 6.77 -14.70 19.10
C THR A 536 7.30 -15.30 17.82
N ALA A 537 6.42 -15.57 16.88
CA ALA A 537 6.78 -15.90 15.50
C ALA A 537 6.82 -14.59 14.69
N VAL A 538 7.93 -14.31 14.02
CA VAL A 538 8.13 -13.02 13.34
C VAL A 538 8.83 -13.18 12.00
N LYS A 539 8.43 -12.38 11.03
CA LYS A 539 9.06 -12.28 9.72
C LYS A 539 9.20 -10.83 9.29
N THR A 540 10.39 -10.50 8.81
CA THR A 540 10.70 -9.21 8.21
C THR A 540 10.58 -9.26 6.69
N GLY A 541 10.28 -8.12 6.08
CA GLY A 541 10.31 -7.90 4.64
C GLY A 541 11.03 -6.61 4.32
N THR A 542 11.72 -6.59 3.19
CA THR A 542 12.32 -5.39 2.61
C THR A 542 12.10 -5.48 1.10
N SER A 543 11.48 -4.46 0.52
CA SER A 543 11.28 -4.40 -0.92
C SER A 543 12.55 -3.96 -1.65
N SER A 544 12.54 -4.12 -2.97
CA SER A 544 13.65 -3.66 -3.81
C SER A 544 13.94 -2.18 -3.60
N ASN A 545 15.21 -1.82 -3.54
CA ASN A 545 15.69 -0.45 -3.33
C ASN A 545 15.23 0.20 -2.01
N PHE A 546 14.93 -0.58 -0.97
CA PHE A 546 14.54 -0.07 0.36
C PHE A 546 13.34 0.90 0.35
N ARG A 547 12.36 0.67 -0.52
CA ARG A 547 11.15 1.52 -0.58
C ARG A 547 10.15 1.20 0.52
N ASP A 548 10.02 -0.10 0.84
CA ASP A 548 9.10 -0.60 1.85
C ASP A 548 9.82 -1.54 2.79
N THR A 549 9.58 -1.38 4.07
CA THR A 549 10.04 -2.30 5.10
C THR A 549 8.88 -2.76 5.97
N TRP A 550 8.90 -4.04 6.30
CA TRP A 550 7.83 -4.72 6.99
C TRP A 550 8.35 -5.53 8.16
N THR A 551 7.57 -5.58 9.21
CA THR A 551 7.73 -6.59 10.26
C THR A 551 6.34 -7.05 10.69
N VAL A 552 6.09 -8.33 10.52
CA VAL A 552 4.82 -8.96 10.87
C VAL A 552 5.10 -10.18 11.71
N GLY A 553 4.36 -10.32 12.79
CA GLY A 553 4.51 -11.45 13.68
C GLY A 553 3.36 -11.55 14.68
N PHE A 554 3.37 -12.61 15.45
CA PHE A 554 2.32 -12.88 16.42
C PHE A 554 2.86 -13.57 17.67
N SER A 555 2.22 -13.29 18.79
CA SER A 555 2.23 -14.08 20.01
C SER A 555 1.07 -15.08 19.97
N ARG A 556 0.81 -15.76 21.07
CA ARG A 556 -0.40 -16.58 21.21
C ARG A 556 -1.67 -15.74 21.06
N ASP A 557 -1.66 -14.51 21.58
CA ASP A 557 -2.85 -13.69 21.75
C ASP A 557 -3.06 -12.66 20.64
N TYR A 558 -1.98 -12.07 20.12
CA TYR A 558 -2.06 -10.94 19.19
C TYR A 558 -1.23 -11.17 17.93
N THR A 559 -1.72 -10.59 16.82
CA THR A 559 -0.95 -10.39 15.58
C THR A 559 -0.69 -8.91 15.39
N VAL A 560 0.57 -8.54 15.19
CA VAL A 560 1.01 -7.17 14.92
C VAL A 560 1.69 -7.11 13.58
N ALA A 561 1.23 -6.21 12.71
CA ALA A 561 1.83 -5.92 11.43
C ALA A 561 2.23 -4.45 11.36
N THR A 562 3.47 -4.18 10.91
CA THR A 562 4.01 -2.83 10.78
C THR A 562 4.65 -2.64 9.42
N TRP A 563 4.50 -1.45 8.85
CA TRP A 563 5.12 -0.98 7.63
C TRP A 563 5.79 0.37 7.85
N ILE A 564 6.94 0.57 7.22
CA ILE A 564 7.64 1.87 7.15
C ILE A 564 8.09 2.10 5.71
N GLY A 565 7.89 3.33 5.23
CA GLY A 565 8.24 3.72 3.87
C GLY A 565 7.83 5.16 3.56
N ASN A 566 7.71 5.45 2.26
CA ASN A 566 7.25 6.73 1.75
C ASN A 566 6.08 6.54 0.80
N PHE A 567 5.02 7.36 0.93
CA PHE A 567 3.83 7.23 0.07
C PHE A 567 4.10 7.59 -1.39
N ASP A 568 5.07 8.46 -1.65
CA ASP A 568 5.56 8.81 -2.98
C ASP A 568 6.48 7.74 -3.61
N GLY A 569 6.84 6.70 -2.84
CA GLY A 569 7.71 5.61 -3.28
C GLY A 569 9.19 5.95 -3.32
N GLU A 570 9.61 7.08 -2.75
CA GLU A 570 11.03 7.40 -2.63
C GLU A 570 11.78 6.36 -1.78
N PRO A 571 12.99 5.94 -2.19
CA PRO A 571 13.79 4.99 -1.42
C PRO A 571 14.24 5.55 -0.07
N MET A 572 14.18 4.72 0.96
CA MET A 572 14.80 5.00 2.25
C MET A 572 16.31 4.73 2.20
N ARG A 573 17.08 5.35 3.08
CA ARG A 573 18.54 5.22 3.13
C ARG A 573 18.95 4.13 4.12
N GLN A 574 19.29 2.94 3.61
CA GLN A 574 19.78 1.81 4.40
C GLN A 574 18.84 1.34 5.53
N VAL A 575 17.54 1.47 5.32
CA VAL A 575 16.51 1.00 6.27
C VAL A 575 16.01 -0.36 5.83
N SER A 576 16.22 -1.38 6.65
CA SER A 576 15.73 -2.74 6.46
C SER A 576 14.49 -3.02 7.32
N GLY A 577 13.86 -4.19 7.15
CA GLY A 577 12.77 -4.62 8.04
C GLY A 577 13.16 -4.60 9.52
N VAL A 578 14.43 -4.91 9.85
CA VAL A 578 14.91 -4.92 11.24
C VAL A 578 15.17 -3.51 11.78
N THR A 579 15.75 -2.63 10.98
CA THR A 579 16.11 -1.28 11.43
C THR A 579 14.95 -0.28 11.28
N GLY A 580 13.98 -0.57 10.41
CA GLY A 580 12.80 0.26 10.16
C GLY A 580 11.57 -0.22 10.94
N ALA A 581 10.89 -1.24 10.44
CA ALA A 581 9.59 -1.65 10.95
C ALA A 581 9.65 -2.44 12.27
N ALA A 582 10.75 -3.16 12.57
CA ALA A 582 10.87 -3.97 13.77
C ALA A 582 10.87 -3.16 15.08
N PRO A 583 11.46 -1.96 15.19
CA PRO A 583 11.35 -1.15 16.40
C PRO A 583 9.91 -0.81 16.78
N LEU A 584 9.07 -0.49 15.79
CA LEU A 584 7.66 -0.22 15.99
C LEU A 584 6.91 -1.49 16.46
N TRP A 585 7.14 -2.61 15.77
CA TRP A 585 6.58 -3.91 16.09
C TRP A 585 6.94 -4.37 17.51
N ASN A 586 8.20 -4.23 17.89
CA ASN A 586 8.72 -4.60 19.21
C ASN A 586 8.04 -3.80 20.33
N ARG A 587 7.96 -2.48 20.19
CA ARG A 587 7.33 -1.59 21.20
C ARG A 587 5.85 -1.89 21.38
N ILE A 588 5.12 -2.19 20.29
CA ILE A 588 3.71 -2.55 20.35
C ILE A 588 3.54 -3.87 21.14
N PHE A 589 4.36 -4.90 20.84
CA PHE A 589 4.28 -6.18 21.56
C PHE A 589 4.65 -6.07 23.03
N LEU A 590 5.67 -5.29 23.37
CA LEU A 590 6.04 -5.06 24.78
C LEU A 590 4.88 -4.40 25.53
N HIS A 591 4.20 -3.45 24.94
CA HIS A 591 3.03 -2.80 25.56
C HIS A 591 1.83 -3.74 25.70
N LEU A 592 1.53 -4.54 24.66
CA LEU A 592 0.43 -5.50 24.67
C LEU A 592 0.58 -6.55 25.79
N HIS A 593 1.81 -6.89 26.15
CA HIS A 593 2.13 -7.91 27.15
C HIS A 593 2.83 -7.35 28.41
N GLU A 594 2.68 -6.04 28.65
CA GLU A 594 3.32 -5.37 29.78
C GLU A 594 2.87 -5.94 31.15
N GLN A 595 1.59 -6.29 31.26
CA GLN A 595 1.01 -6.82 32.49
C GLN A 595 1.06 -8.35 32.58
N ASN A 596 0.86 -9.04 31.46
CA ASN A 596 0.78 -10.49 31.42
C ASN A 596 1.51 -11.04 30.19
N PHE A 597 2.49 -11.92 30.41
CA PHE A 597 3.13 -12.61 29.30
C PHE A 597 2.17 -13.61 28.64
N PRO A 598 2.23 -13.76 27.32
CA PRO A 598 1.38 -14.69 26.60
C PRO A 598 1.75 -16.13 26.93
N GLN A 599 0.80 -17.04 26.78
CA GLN A 599 1.11 -18.47 26.78
C GLN A 599 2.05 -18.81 25.60
N PRO A 600 2.87 -19.86 25.72
CA PRO A 600 3.72 -20.32 24.64
C PRO A 600 2.94 -20.61 23.35
N LEU A 601 3.60 -20.45 22.22
CA LEU A 601 3.05 -20.80 20.92
C LEU A 601 2.76 -22.30 20.83
N THR A 602 1.74 -22.67 20.04
CA THR A 602 1.33 -24.08 19.90
C THR A 602 2.43 -24.88 19.18
N LEU A 603 2.91 -25.91 19.85
CA LEU A 603 3.89 -26.84 19.29
C LEU A 603 3.22 -27.79 18.28
N PRO A 604 4.00 -28.35 17.33
CA PRO A 604 3.51 -29.36 16.39
C PRO A 604 3.21 -30.69 17.10
N GLU A 605 1.96 -30.93 17.48
CA GLU A 605 1.55 -32.07 18.32
C GLU A 605 1.68 -33.47 17.64
N LYS A 606 1.55 -33.51 16.30
CA LYS A 606 1.56 -34.74 15.52
C LYS A 606 2.93 -35.09 14.94
N LEU A 607 3.96 -34.32 15.27
CA LEU A 607 5.31 -34.51 14.75
C LEU A 607 6.25 -35.07 15.83
N VAL A 608 7.22 -35.81 15.39
CA VAL A 608 8.21 -36.45 16.28
C VAL A 608 9.56 -35.77 16.10
N LYS A 609 10.24 -35.43 17.21
CA LYS A 609 11.61 -34.89 17.16
C LYS A 609 12.63 -36.01 17.01
N ARG A 610 13.61 -35.80 16.13
CA ARG A 610 14.77 -36.67 15.95
C ARG A 610 16.04 -35.86 15.85
N PRO A 611 17.18 -36.41 16.33
CA PRO A 611 18.49 -35.81 16.14
C PRO A 611 18.87 -35.86 14.65
N ILE A 612 19.40 -34.74 14.13
CA ILE A 612 19.90 -34.65 12.76
C ILE A 612 21.30 -34.05 12.74
N CYS A 613 22.10 -34.40 11.75
CA CYS A 613 23.34 -33.69 11.46
C CYS A 613 23.00 -32.25 11.04
N ALA A 614 23.57 -31.25 11.70
CA ALA A 614 23.19 -29.86 11.55
C ALA A 614 23.33 -29.31 10.12
N LEU A 615 24.25 -29.87 9.32
CA LEU A 615 24.51 -29.46 7.94
C LEU A 615 23.70 -30.27 6.92
N SER A 616 23.67 -31.60 7.01
CA SER A 616 23.02 -32.46 6.01
C SER A 616 21.54 -32.71 6.27
N GLY A 617 21.04 -32.43 7.47
CA GLY A 617 19.66 -32.76 7.84
C GLY A 617 19.36 -34.26 7.98
N SER A 618 20.35 -35.13 7.75
CA SER A 618 20.24 -36.62 7.81
C SER A 618 20.51 -37.15 9.20
N LYS A 619 20.24 -38.45 9.41
CA LYS A 619 20.57 -39.16 10.65
C LYS A 619 22.06 -39.02 10.96
N PRO A 620 22.45 -38.54 12.17
CA PRO A 620 23.85 -38.28 12.46
C PRO A 620 24.69 -39.56 12.49
N THR A 621 25.91 -39.46 11.98
CA THR A 621 26.96 -40.49 12.13
C THR A 621 27.99 -40.01 13.14
N PRO A 622 28.92 -40.85 13.62
CA PRO A 622 30.02 -40.43 14.47
C PRO A 622 30.94 -39.38 13.83
N ALA A 623 30.91 -39.20 12.49
CA ALA A 623 31.67 -38.22 11.77
C ALA A 623 30.98 -36.84 11.76
N CYS A 624 29.71 -36.72 12.12
CA CYS A 624 28.99 -35.49 12.14
C CYS A 624 29.41 -34.60 13.34
N PRO A 625 30.01 -33.44 13.11
CA PRO A 625 30.57 -32.60 14.18
C PRO A 625 29.53 -31.82 14.99
N SER A 626 28.32 -31.70 14.48
CA SER A 626 27.25 -30.92 15.11
C SER A 626 25.88 -31.55 14.88
N VAL A 627 25.20 -31.88 15.96
CA VAL A 627 23.89 -32.53 15.99
C VAL A 627 22.86 -31.55 16.56
N THR A 628 21.71 -31.51 15.95
CA THR A 628 20.56 -30.72 16.40
C THR A 628 19.27 -31.53 16.31
N GLN A 629 18.16 -30.98 16.83
CA GLN A 629 16.86 -31.64 16.76
C GLN A 629 16.00 -31.02 15.65
N GLU A 630 15.25 -31.88 14.93
CA GLU A 630 14.25 -31.41 13.98
C GLU A 630 12.99 -32.28 14.07
N TYR A 631 11.88 -31.75 13.58
CA TYR A 631 10.60 -32.44 13.53
C TYR A 631 10.47 -33.32 12.30
N PHE A 632 9.77 -34.44 12.46
CA PHE A 632 9.46 -35.37 11.37
C PHE A 632 7.98 -35.78 11.45
N TRP A 633 7.37 -35.94 10.28
CA TRP A 633 6.12 -36.68 10.22
C TRP A 633 6.39 -38.14 10.56
N PRO A 634 5.48 -38.87 11.25
CA PRO A 634 5.67 -40.27 11.59
C PRO A 634 5.98 -41.17 10.38
N GLU A 635 5.37 -40.85 9.24
CA GLU A 635 5.60 -41.59 7.98
C GLU A 635 7.00 -41.41 7.38
N ASP A 636 7.70 -40.34 7.71
CA ASP A 636 9.04 -40.05 7.20
C ASP A 636 10.15 -40.68 8.07
N LEU A 637 9.80 -41.30 9.21
CA LEU A 637 10.80 -41.88 10.13
C LEU A 637 11.56 -43.06 9.54
N ALA A 638 10.91 -43.89 8.73
CA ALA A 638 11.57 -45.03 8.07
C ALA A 638 12.64 -44.54 7.09
N ASP A 639 12.34 -43.48 6.33
CA ASP A 639 13.29 -42.83 5.42
C ASP A 639 14.47 -42.22 6.19
N TYR A 640 14.20 -41.51 7.28
CA TYR A 640 15.23 -40.97 8.15
C TYR A 640 16.17 -42.06 8.70
N GLU A 641 15.65 -43.20 9.16
CA GLU A 641 16.47 -44.25 9.72
C GLU A 641 17.39 -44.91 8.67
N ASN A 642 16.97 -44.96 7.41
CA ASN A 642 17.70 -45.56 6.31
C ASN A 642 18.70 -44.61 5.63
N HIS A 643 18.66 -43.31 5.90
CA HIS A 643 19.53 -42.33 5.27
C HIS A 643 20.44 -41.63 6.27
N PRO A 644 21.58 -42.28 6.66
CA PRO A 644 22.58 -41.62 7.50
C PRO A 644 23.30 -40.49 6.77
N ASP A 645 23.95 -39.63 7.55
CA ASP A 645 24.73 -38.52 7.01
C ASP A 645 25.82 -38.97 6.05
N THR A 646 25.87 -38.35 4.87
CA THR A 646 26.85 -38.56 3.81
C THR A 646 27.78 -37.40 3.56
N PHE A 647 27.43 -36.19 4.17
CA PHE A 647 28.23 -35.00 4.01
C PHE A 647 29.56 -35.05 4.78
N TYR A 648 29.59 -35.80 5.88
CA TYR A 648 30.79 -35.97 6.65
C TYR A 648 31.31 -37.41 6.57
N GLN A 649 32.54 -37.57 6.10
CA GLN A 649 33.23 -38.84 6.03
C GLN A 649 34.37 -38.90 7.06
N ALA A 650 34.43 -39.96 7.83
CA ALA A 650 35.52 -40.18 8.78
C ALA A 650 36.87 -40.34 8.04
N VAL A 651 37.89 -39.67 8.54
CA VAL A 651 39.25 -39.73 7.98
C VAL A 651 40.21 -40.15 9.09
N THR A 652 41.15 -41.03 8.79
CA THR A 652 42.15 -41.53 9.73
C THR A 652 43.25 -40.48 10.11
N SER A 653 43.07 -39.23 9.80
CA SER A 653 44.05 -38.15 10.09
C SER A 653 43.92 -37.63 11.52
N LYS A 654 45.02 -37.59 12.27
CA LYS A 654 45.06 -37.09 13.67
C LYS A 654 44.61 -35.63 13.81
N ASN A 655 44.69 -34.81 12.76
CA ASN A 655 44.40 -33.34 12.82
C ASN A 655 43.01 -32.97 12.31
N LYS A 656 42.29 -33.89 11.62
CA LYS A 656 40.93 -33.65 11.12
C LYS A 656 40.18 -34.97 11.15
N PRO A 657 39.25 -35.19 12.10
CA PRO A 657 38.54 -36.47 12.26
C PRO A 657 37.52 -36.74 11.14
N TYR A 658 37.22 -35.74 10.31
CA TYR A 658 36.25 -35.85 9.21
C TYR A 658 36.63 -34.98 8.01
N GLN A 659 36.20 -35.39 6.83
CA GLN A 659 36.28 -34.61 5.59
C GLN A 659 34.86 -34.31 5.13
N LEU A 660 34.64 -33.08 4.68
CA LEU A 660 33.37 -32.61 4.11
C LEU A 660 33.28 -33.09 2.64
N ASN A 661 32.22 -33.78 2.30
CA ASN A 661 31.91 -34.29 0.95
C ASN A 661 30.51 -33.76 0.56
N LEU A 662 30.45 -32.64 -0.11
CA LEU A 662 29.21 -32.04 -0.56
C LEU A 662 28.90 -32.40 -2.02
N PRO A 663 27.60 -32.42 -2.41
CA PRO A 663 27.19 -32.54 -3.80
C PRO A 663 27.82 -31.46 -4.70
N PRO A 664 27.95 -31.69 -6.00
CA PRO A 664 28.61 -30.81 -6.96
C PRO A 664 28.03 -29.37 -6.98
N GLU A 665 26.74 -29.22 -6.71
CA GLU A 665 26.07 -27.91 -6.66
C GLU A 665 26.69 -26.89 -5.65
N TYR A 666 27.47 -27.39 -4.67
CA TYR A 666 28.17 -26.55 -3.69
C TYR A 666 29.60 -26.21 -4.09
N ASN A 667 30.11 -26.68 -5.22
CA ASN A 667 31.52 -26.54 -5.58
C ASN A 667 31.94 -25.03 -5.70
N GLU A 668 31.12 -24.17 -6.32
CA GLU A 668 31.42 -22.76 -6.44
C GLU A 668 31.45 -22.06 -5.06
N TRP A 669 30.55 -22.43 -4.16
CA TRP A 669 30.51 -21.94 -2.79
C TRP A 669 31.73 -22.43 -1.99
N LEU A 670 32.06 -23.73 -2.09
CA LEU A 670 33.22 -24.34 -1.42
C LEU A 670 34.53 -23.68 -1.86
N ALA A 671 34.68 -23.37 -3.15
CA ALA A 671 35.87 -22.74 -3.69
C ALA A 671 36.19 -21.37 -3.05
N LYS A 672 35.15 -20.68 -2.52
CA LYS A 672 35.27 -19.39 -1.86
C LYS A 672 35.48 -19.45 -0.35
N GLN A 673 35.44 -20.66 0.27
CA GLN A 673 35.60 -20.81 1.71
C GLN A 673 37.07 -20.86 2.11
N PRO A 674 37.53 -20.00 3.05
CA PRO A 674 38.98 -19.86 3.39
C PRO A 674 39.60 -21.14 4.02
N GLN A 675 38.77 -22.03 4.58
CA GLN A 675 39.25 -23.23 5.29
C GLN A 675 39.07 -24.56 4.51
N THR A 676 38.39 -24.48 3.39
CA THR A 676 38.20 -25.64 2.53
C THR A 676 39.39 -25.74 1.56
N GLN A 677 40.40 -26.49 1.90
CA GLN A 677 41.20 -27.14 0.88
C GLN A 677 40.26 -28.11 0.13
N LEU A 678 39.49 -27.62 -0.87
CA LEU A 678 39.28 -28.41 -2.08
C LEU A 678 40.64 -28.97 -2.35
N LYS A 679 40.81 -30.31 -2.37
CA LYS A 679 42.14 -30.94 -2.56
C LYS A 679 42.88 -30.05 -3.53
N ALA A 680 43.93 -29.37 -3.06
CA ALA A 680 44.68 -28.37 -3.81
C ALA A 680 45.31 -28.89 -5.12
N HIS A 681 44.77 -29.98 -5.64
CA HIS A 681 45.36 -30.82 -6.68
C HIS A 681 44.36 -31.28 -7.78
N GLN A 682 43.10 -30.83 -7.82
CA GLN A 682 42.17 -31.24 -8.90
C GLN A 682 41.57 -30.06 -9.62
N LEU A 683 41.69 -30.04 -10.96
CA LEU A 683 40.97 -29.17 -11.86
C LEU A 683 39.47 -29.53 -11.78
N LYS A 684 38.59 -28.53 -11.54
CA LYS A 684 37.14 -28.74 -11.37
C LYS A 684 36.33 -27.64 -12.05
N ILE A 685 35.30 -28.03 -12.80
CA ILE A 685 34.32 -27.10 -13.33
C ILE A 685 33.41 -26.64 -12.19
N LEU A 686 33.26 -25.33 -12.01
CA LEU A 686 32.37 -24.72 -11.02
C LEU A 686 31.04 -24.31 -11.61
N PHE A 687 31.05 -23.90 -12.89
CA PHE A 687 29.85 -23.47 -13.61
C PHE A 687 30.08 -23.56 -15.15
N PRO A 688 29.11 -24.06 -15.94
CA PRO A 688 27.84 -24.66 -15.51
C PRO A 688 28.03 -25.98 -14.75
N GLN A 689 26.92 -26.43 -14.14
CA GLN A 689 26.87 -27.74 -13.50
C GLN A 689 26.32 -28.81 -14.44
N ASP A 690 26.58 -30.06 -14.13
CA ASP A 690 26.08 -31.18 -14.93
C ASP A 690 24.53 -31.20 -14.87
N GLY A 691 23.88 -31.21 -16.05
CA GLY A 691 22.43 -31.15 -16.19
C GLY A 691 21.80 -29.76 -16.20
N ASP A 692 22.57 -28.67 -16.09
CA ASP A 692 22.02 -27.29 -16.15
C ASP A 692 21.30 -27.05 -17.47
N ARG A 693 20.19 -26.28 -17.39
CA ARG A 693 19.40 -25.86 -18.53
C ARG A 693 19.35 -24.34 -18.63
N PHE A 694 19.71 -23.81 -19.77
CA PHE A 694 19.70 -22.38 -20.05
C PHE A 694 18.72 -22.06 -21.18
N LEU A 695 18.12 -20.86 -21.13
CA LEU A 695 17.28 -20.35 -22.22
C LEU A 695 18.06 -19.29 -23.01
N SER A 696 18.17 -19.45 -24.33
CA SER A 696 18.73 -18.45 -25.21
C SER A 696 17.60 -17.59 -25.78
N PRO A 697 17.58 -16.25 -25.57
CA PRO A 697 16.60 -15.39 -26.19
C PRO A 697 16.78 -15.35 -27.71
N GLN A 698 15.69 -15.22 -28.47
CA GLN A 698 15.76 -14.96 -29.92
C GLN A 698 16.12 -13.50 -30.17
N GLY A 699 17.22 -13.24 -30.87
CA GLY A 699 17.67 -11.91 -31.24
C GLY A 699 19.18 -11.82 -31.52
N ASN A 700 19.64 -10.72 -32.11
CA ASN A 700 21.03 -10.54 -32.57
C ASN A 700 22.08 -10.39 -31.42
N SER A 701 21.69 -10.33 -30.17
CA SER A 701 22.61 -10.30 -29.03
C SER A 701 22.43 -11.55 -28.17
N ALA A 702 23.16 -12.62 -28.45
CA ALA A 702 23.21 -13.80 -27.60
C ALA A 702 23.87 -13.40 -26.26
N PRO A 703 23.20 -13.62 -25.09
CA PRO A 703 23.83 -13.43 -23.79
C PRO A 703 25.03 -14.35 -23.68
N ARG A 704 26.07 -13.88 -22.99
CA ARG A 704 27.29 -14.68 -22.75
C ARG A 704 27.15 -15.39 -21.41
N LEU A 705 27.42 -16.70 -21.41
CA LEU A 705 27.54 -17.50 -20.22
C LEU A 705 28.98 -17.45 -19.72
N GLU A 706 29.18 -17.14 -18.46
CA GLU A 706 30.50 -17.21 -17.83
C GLU A 706 30.76 -18.65 -17.39
N LEU A 707 31.69 -19.34 -18.04
CA LEU A 707 32.14 -20.68 -17.69
C LEU A 707 33.25 -20.52 -16.63
N LYS A 708 33.17 -21.25 -15.49
CA LYS A 708 34.09 -21.08 -14.35
C LYS A 708 34.70 -22.40 -13.93
N ILE A 709 35.98 -22.32 -13.49
CA ILE A 709 36.72 -23.45 -12.93
C ILE A 709 37.40 -23.09 -11.60
N ALA A 710 37.64 -24.14 -10.81
CA ALA A 710 38.67 -24.12 -9.77
C ALA A 710 39.87 -24.93 -10.28
N ARG A 711 41.08 -24.43 -10.03
CA ARG A 711 42.31 -25.11 -10.40
C ARG A 711 43.36 -24.97 -9.29
N PRO A 712 44.24 -25.99 -9.10
CA PRO A 712 45.41 -25.87 -8.28
C PRO A 712 46.49 -25.13 -9.09
N ASN A 713 47.14 -24.17 -8.51
CA ASN A 713 48.18 -23.34 -9.14
C ASN A 713 47.72 -22.63 -10.43
N GLN A 714 48.47 -21.69 -10.90
CA GLN A 714 48.17 -20.94 -12.15
C GLN A 714 48.54 -21.72 -13.41
N GLU A 715 48.20 -23.01 -13.49
CA GLU A 715 48.47 -23.86 -14.65
C GLU A 715 47.60 -23.47 -15.86
N MET A 716 48.17 -23.69 -17.04
CA MET A 716 47.44 -23.57 -18.32
C MET A 716 46.32 -24.60 -18.39
N VAL A 717 45.13 -24.12 -18.72
CA VAL A 717 43.91 -24.98 -18.88
C VAL A 717 43.36 -24.77 -20.27
N GLN A 718 43.04 -25.88 -20.92
CA GLN A 718 42.36 -25.92 -22.20
C GLN A 718 40.86 -26.12 -21.97
N TRP A 719 40.05 -25.25 -22.61
CA TRP A 719 38.60 -25.27 -22.52
C TRP A 719 38.01 -25.78 -23.83
N LEU A 720 37.20 -26.80 -23.78
CA LEU A 720 36.56 -27.39 -24.94
C LEU A 720 35.05 -27.46 -24.76
N LEU A 721 34.30 -27.12 -25.81
CA LEU A 721 32.86 -27.36 -25.91
C LEU A 721 32.56 -28.31 -27.04
N ASN A 722 31.91 -29.43 -26.72
CA ASN A 722 31.66 -30.54 -27.64
C ASN A 722 32.96 -30.93 -28.41
N GLY A 723 34.08 -30.98 -27.70
CA GLY A 723 35.39 -31.32 -28.22
C GLY A 723 36.10 -30.21 -28.97
N LYS A 724 35.45 -29.09 -29.27
CA LYS A 724 36.04 -27.92 -29.94
C LYS A 724 36.66 -26.95 -28.93
N GLN A 725 37.90 -26.59 -29.08
CA GLN A 725 38.60 -25.63 -28.21
C GLN A 725 37.98 -24.23 -28.36
N ILE A 726 37.59 -23.64 -27.22
CA ILE A 726 37.04 -22.29 -27.13
C ILE A 726 37.98 -21.29 -26.49
N ALA A 727 38.89 -21.77 -25.59
CA ALA A 727 39.92 -20.99 -24.97
C ALA A 727 41.05 -21.87 -24.47
N GLU A 728 42.24 -21.26 -24.26
CA GLU A 728 43.38 -21.83 -23.59
C GLU A 728 44.11 -20.71 -22.83
N GLY A 729 44.49 -20.96 -21.58
CA GLY A 729 45.12 -19.94 -20.78
C GLY A 729 45.12 -20.25 -19.28
N ASN A 730 45.53 -19.24 -18.53
CA ASN A 730 45.60 -19.28 -17.06
C ASN A 730 44.43 -18.52 -16.40
N GLN A 731 43.30 -18.35 -17.09
CA GLN A 731 42.10 -17.69 -16.59
C GLN A 731 41.15 -18.67 -15.89
N ASP A 732 40.51 -18.24 -14.81
CA ASP A 732 39.56 -19.04 -14.05
C ASP A 732 38.13 -18.96 -14.59
N SER A 733 37.90 -18.06 -15.57
CA SER A 733 36.60 -17.95 -16.27
C SER A 733 36.76 -17.60 -17.75
N VAL A 734 35.79 -18.08 -18.55
CA VAL A 734 35.68 -17.80 -19.99
C VAL A 734 34.24 -17.47 -20.33
N PHE A 735 34.03 -16.42 -21.10
CA PHE A 735 32.68 -16.02 -21.57
C PHE A 735 32.36 -16.67 -22.90
N TRP A 736 31.30 -17.47 -22.93
CA TRP A 736 30.83 -18.13 -24.12
C TRP A 736 29.42 -17.64 -24.53
N PRO A 737 29.16 -17.28 -25.83
CA PRO A 737 27.84 -16.88 -26.26
C PRO A 737 26.88 -18.07 -26.25
N LEU A 738 25.71 -17.91 -25.57
CA LEU A 738 24.70 -18.98 -25.50
C LEU A 738 24.17 -19.33 -26.89
N LYS A 739 24.31 -20.60 -27.26
CA LYS A 739 23.77 -21.16 -28.50
C LYS A 739 22.87 -22.35 -28.17
N PRO A 740 21.65 -22.43 -28.74
CA PRO A 740 20.77 -23.58 -28.50
C PRO A 740 21.43 -24.90 -28.87
N GLY A 741 21.23 -25.94 -28.05
CA GLY A 741 21.78 -27.27 -28.26
C GLY A 741 22.14 -27.94 -26.95
N GLN A 742 22.64 -29.21 -27.09
CA GLN A 742 23.24 -29.94 -26.00
C GLN A 742 24.75 -29.72 -26.04
N TRP A 743 25.32 -29.40 -24.90
CA TRP A 743 26.71 -28.98 -24.78
C TRP A 743 27.44 -29.78 -23.71
N THR A 744 28.63 -30.24 -24.03
CA THR A 744 29.58 -30.83 -23.06
C THR A 744 30.76 -29.88 -22.95
N LEU A 745 30.88 -29.23 -21.77
CA LEU A 745 32.08 -28.47 -21.41
C LEU A 745 33.11 -29.45 -20.85
N THR A 746 34.30 -29.49 -21.42
CA THR A 746 35.46 -30.20 -20.90
C THR A 746 36.59 -29.20 -20.63
N VAL A 747 37.17 -29.30 -19.46
CA VAL A 747 38.40 -28.57 -19.11
C VAL A 747 39.51 -29.55 -18.81
N LYS A 748 40.69 -29.30 -19.31
CA LYS A 748 41.85 -30.18 -19.09
C LYS A 748 43.16 -29.39 -18.92
N ASN A 749 43.99 -29.88 -18.04
CA ASN A 749 45.40 -29.52 -17.93
C ASN A 749 46.31 -30.77 -18.19
N ARG A 750 47.58 -30.66 -17.95
CA ARG A 750 48.54 -31.78 -18.20
C ARG A 750 48.21 -33.03 -17.34
N ALA A 751 47.62 -32.88 -16.19
CA ALA A 751 47.46 -33.97 -15.19
C ALA A 751 45.99 -34.38 -14.99
N ASN A 752 45.01 -33.50 -15.22
CA ASN A 752 43.61 -33.70 -14.84
C ASN A 752 42.65 -33.22 -15.95
N SER A 753 41.46 -33.81 -16.00
CA SER A 753 40.35 -33.31 -16.80
C SER A 753 39.04 -33.39 -16.01
N ASP A 754 38.12 -32.47 -16.24
CA ASP A 754 36.76 -32.51 -15.73
C ASP A 754 35.80 -32.18 -16.85
N HIS A 755 34.55 -32.66 -16.80
CA HIS A 755 33.54 -32.38 -17.81
C HIS A 755 32.15 -32.31 -17.19
N VAL A 756 31.29 -31.48 -17.80
CA VAL A 756 29.89 -31.36 -17.43
C VAL A 756 29.02 -31.20 -18.69
N ASN A 757 27.81 -31.77 -18.65
CA ASN A 757 26.83 -31.65 -19.73
C ASN A 757 25.76 -30.61 -19.36
N PHE A 758 25.38 -29.78 -20.28
CA PHE A 758 24.30 -28.80 -20.10
C PHE A 758 23.53 -28.56 -21.38
N GLU A 759 22.32 -28.07 -21.24
CA GLU A 759 21.41 -27.83 -22.35
C GLU A 759 21.13 -26.32 -22.48
N VAL A 760 21.12 -25.81 -23.74
CA VAL A 760 20.63 -24.48 -24.05
C VAL A 760 19.41 -24.62 -24.96
N GLN A 761 18.24 -24.22 -24.44
CA GLN A 761 16.99 -24.23 -25.19
C GLN A 761 16.73 -22.86 -25.83
N ALA A 762 16.21 -22.85 -27.05
CA ALA A 762 15.72 -21.60 -27.65
C ALA A 762 14.43 -21.18 -26.94
N ALA A 763 14.35 -19.93 -26.50
CA ALA A 763 13.13 -19.39 -25.95
C ALA A 763 12.03 -19.40 -27.02
N LYS A 764 10.87 -20.01 -26.74
CA LYS A 764 9.71 -19.94 -27.61
C LYS A 764 9.27 -18.48 -27.75
N PRO A 765 8.87 -17.99 -28.94
CA PRO A 765 8.37 -16.64 -29.08
C PRO A 765 7.05 -16.52 -28.31
N HIS A 766 7.10 -15.95 -27.13
CA HIS A 766 5.91 -15.41 -26.50
C HIS A 766 5.73 -13.99 -27.00
N THR A 767 4.56 -13.67 -27.54
CA THR A 767 4.14 -12.30 -27.79
C THR A 767 4.34 -11.51 -26.50
N ALA A 768 5.37 -10.66 -26.53
CA ALA A 768 5.77 -9.85 -25.39
C ALA A 768 4.63 -8.87 -25.02
N ARG A 769 3.82 -9.22 -24.04
CA ARG A 769 3.14 -8.21 -23.23
C ARG A 769 4.14 -7.79 -22.16
N ARG A 770 4.49 -6.50 -22.19
CA ARG A 770 5.42 -5.82 -21.29
C ARG A 770 5.04 -6.11 -19.82
N GLY A 771 5.84 -6.90 -19.13
CA GLY A 771 5.86 -7.04 -17.69
C GLY A 771 7.33 -7.05 -17.26
N PHE A 772 7.73 -6.04 -16.50
CA PHE A 772 9.03 -5.60 -16.02
C PHE A 772 9.71 -4.54 -16.88
N SER A 773 9.29 -3.30 -16.73
CA SER A 773 10.19 -2.16 -16.87
C SER A 773 10.78 -1.88 -15.48
N LEU A 774 12.01 -2.31 -15.24
CA LEU A 774 12.86 -1.58 -14.29
C LEU A 774 13.00 -0.18 -14.91
N GLY A 775 12.32 0.80 -14.33
CA GLY A 775 12.44 2.18 -14.71
C GLY A 775 13.88 2.63 -14.56
N ALA A 776 14.60 2.63 -15.69
CA ALA A 776 15.72 3.50 -15.90
C ALA A 776 15.16 4.68 -16.69
N ASN A 777 14.90 5.76 -16.00
CA ASN A 777 14.84 7.09 -16.59
C ASN A 777 15.80 8.01 -15.84
N PRO A 778 16.44 8.97 -16.58
CA PRO A 778 17.70 9.61 -16.27
C PRO A 778 17.67 10.50 -15.04
#